data_459dd65309b4cf306df0462b235f1a6f
#
_entry.id   459dd65309b4cf306df0462b235f1a6f
#
_cell.length_a   1.000
_cell.length_b   1.000
_cell.length_c   1.000
_cell.angle_alpha   90.00
_cell.angle_beta   90.00
_cell.angle_gamma   90.00
#
_symmetry.space_group_name_H-M   'P 1'
#
loop_
_entity.id
_entity.type
_entity.pdbx_description
1 polymer ?
#
loop_
_entity_poly.entity_id
_entity_poly.type
_entity_poly.pdbx_seq_one_letter_code
_entity_poly.pdbx_strand_id
1 'polypeptide(L)'
;PGPASPQAPTPAAPVLPVGDESTALTSKSGETLGSSSSQASSEEDPARVVGIIVRLQDGADRAASLASINEAVAGAFPGASVEVTREYSNTFSGVALKAPAGSLDAIRAASGVQGAFIDRETHVSDVAGVDAEGGFQATRLADQNPDNLSAQVIMHADQVSQRGQGKVVAIIDTGVDMTHPAFSGTLSGTPALSADKVAALTPQLGGGKDGVYVNEKFPFAYDYADEDNDASPLEPHGTHVAGIAAANAGEIMGVAPDAQIIVAKVEQDGGGMLDSALLAALDDMAILHPDVVNLSLGQDAGMDNAADSLYAGVFETLQDKGIIVDVAAGNAFSSGYGNASGKNLPYASDPDSSTLGEPATYSPTLSVASLDNLLSVNAFTAAGKNIAYQRARGEGGGEVPQIAEMTPGDYEYVDGGFGTREDVAALRSKYPQGLDGKIVLVSRGQLTFQEKIDNLTSLKPAAILVYNNVPGDALSVMSLTTLEVPAAFISQADGQAMLAAADHHLTLVEGLTVRSNAPYSMSDFSSWGVSPDLRLKPEVTAPGGNIYSSLPEDSYGFMSGTSMATPQLTGASAVVLQRVQSDPLFASMDARHKSDVVQNLLMGTAAPVVDPLQDTGAYYSPRKQGAGLVNVLAATTSSVYPTVAGAAEPSRPKADLGDGTTGWHFDVTLHNLGAAPATYELSSQALSEIVDGGFFTEHSSDWRGRGVEVTYSGAASA
;
A
#
# COMPACT_ATOMS: atom_id res chain seq x y z
N PRO A 1 25.67 1.20 -60.16
CA PRO A 1 26.06 0.31 -59.10
C PRO A 1 27.09 1.00 -58.21
N GLY A 2 26.64 1.42 -57.04
CA GLY A 2 27.46 1.95 -55.97
C GLY A 2 27.68 0.88 -54.92
N PRO A 3 28.75 0.92 -54.13
CA PRO A 3 29.15 -0.14 -53.25
C PRO A 3 28.25 -0.20 -51.99
N ALA A 4 27.94 -1.41 -51.58
CA ALA A 4 27.16 -1.72 -50.36
C ALA A 4 27.95 -1.31 -49.10
N SER A 5 27.27 -0.68 -48.16
CA SER A 5 27.78 -0.43 -46.80
C SER A 5 27.81 -1.73 -45.99
N PRO A 6 28.83 -1.92 -45.12
CA PRO A 6 28.92 -3.13 -44.33
C PRO A 6 27.88 -3.14 -43.22
N GLN A 7 27.14 -4.26 -43.10
CA GLN A 7 26.29 -4.57 -41.96
C GLN A 7 27.13 -4.74 -40.68
N ALA A 8 26.70 -4.07 -39.63
CA ALA A 8 27.22 -4.29 -38.29
C ALA A 8 26.84 -5.70 -37.78
N PRO A 9 27.71 -6.39 -37.03
CA PRO A 9 27.41 -7.71 -36.52
C PRO A 9 26.35 -7.64 -35.43
N THR A 10 25.37 -8.53 -35.54
CA THR A 10 24.37 -8.80 -34.50
C THR A 10 25.10 -9.33 -33.25
N PRO A 11 24.83 -8.77 -32.06
CA PRO A 11 25.38 -9.35 -30.83
C PRO A 11 24.77 -10.73 -30.60
N ALA A 12 25.59 -11.73 -30.40
CA ALA A 12 25.18 -13.05 -29.99
C ALA A 12 24.68 -12.98 -28.52
N ALA A 13 23.55 -13.60 -28.26
CA ALA A 13 23.02 -13.76 -26.91
C ALA A 13 24.06 -14.50 -26.04
N PRO A 14 24.32 -14.08 -24.79
CA PRO A 14 25.22 -14.79 -23.89
C PRO A 14 24.62 -16.14 -23.50
N VAL A 15 25.33 -17.20 -23.81
CA VAL A 15 25.06 -18.54 -23.29
C VAL A 15 25.62 -18.58 -21.87
N LEU A 16 24.76 -18.72 -20.88
CA LEU A 16 25.17 -18.93 -19.50
C LEU A 16 25.65 -20.36 -19.30
N PRO A 17 26.77 -20.60 -18.60
CA PRO A 17 27.19 -21.94 -18.27
C PRO A 17 26.28 -22.56 -17.21
N VAL A 18 25.75 -23.73 -17.50
CA VAL A 18 25.08 -24.59 -16.52
C VAL A 18 26.18 -25.18 -15.63
N GLY A 19 26.33 -24.63 -14.44
CA GLY A 19 27.20 -25.18 -13.39
C GLY A 19 26.33 -25.77 -12.29
N ASP A 20 26.44 -27.08 -12.18
CA ASP A 20 25.87 -27.86 -11.09
C ASP A 20 26.74 -27.66 -9.85
N GLU A 21 26.29 -26.86 -8.87
CA GLU A 21 26.76 -26.93 -7.48
C GLU A 21 25.78 -26.17 -6.55
N SER A 22 25.05 -26.96 -5.77
CA SER A 22 24.27 -26.46 -4.62
C SER A 22 25.24 -26.09 -3.49
N THR A 23 25.57 -24.83 -3.36
CA THR A 23 26.20 -24.30 -2.14
C THR A 23 25.21 -23.43 -1.39
N ALA A 24 24.78 -23.93 -0.22
CA ALA A 24 24.04 -23.16 0.75
C ALA A 24 24.89 -21.95 1.20
N LEU A 25 24.40 -20.75 0.99
CA LEU A 25 25.01 -19.53 1.50
C LEU A 25 24.67 -19.41 2.99
N THR A 26 25.65 -19.67 3.84
CA THR A 26 25.57 -19.29 5.25
C THR A 26 26.04 -17.86 5.42
N SER A 27 25.25 -17.04 6.13
CA SER A 27 25.69 -15.70 6.54
C SER A 27 26.86 -15.80 7.52
N LYS A 28 27.73 -14.80 7.52
CA LYS A 28 28.90 -14.74 8.43
C LYS A 28 28.53 -14.62 9.92
N SER A 29 27.27 -14.49 10.27
CA SER A 29 26.77 -14.38 11.65
C SER A 29 26.25 -15.70 12.24
N GLY A 30 26.14 -16.77 11.47
CA GLY A 30 25.71 -18.07 12.00
C GLY A 30 24.25 -18.12 12.47
N GLU A 31 23.45 -17.11 12.22
CA GLU A 31 22.01 -17.14 12.47
C GLU A 31 21.29 -17.61 11.21
N THR A 32 20.58 -18.70 11.34
CA THR A 32 19.66 -19.19 10.34
C THR A 32 18.48 -18.22 10.31
N LEU A 33 18.33 -17.44 9.24
CA LEU A 33 17.12 -16.70 9.00
C LEU A 33 15.99 -17.71 8.88
N GLY A 34 15.16 -17.79 9.90
CA GLY A 34 13.91 -18.53 9.87
C GLY A 34 13.04 -17.92 8.78
N SER A 35 12.88 -18.60 7.66
CA SER A 35 11.85 -18.28 6.70
C SER A 35 10.51 -18.51 7.39
N SER A 36 9.74 -17.47 7.62
CA SER A 36 8.33 -17.57 8.02
C SER A 36 7.42 -17.97 6.84
N SER A 37 7.93 -18.70 5.88
CA SER A 37 7.15 -19.51 4.97
C SER A 37 7.24 -20.95 5.44
N SER A 38 6.46 -21.30 6.46
CA SER A 38 6.28 -22.69 6.88
C SER A 38 5.43 -23.46 5.87
N GLN A 39 5.98 -23.68 4.70
CA GLN A 39 5.67 -24.83 3.89
C GLN A 39 6.93 -25.64 3.69
N ALA A 40 7.65 -25.92 4.79
CA ALA A 40 8.51 -27.06 4.82
C ALA A 40 7.61 -28.28 5.15
N SER A 41 7.55 -29.22 4.25
CA SER A 41 7.02 -30.55 4.44
C SER A 41 7.72 -31.25 5.63
N SER A 42 7.34 -30.92 6.86
CA SER A 42 7.29 -31.91 7.91
C SER A 42 6.01 -32.70 7.61
N GLU A 43 6.05 -34.02 7.65
CA GLU A 43 4.85 -34.87 7.66
C GLU A 43 3.97 -34.40 8.81
N GLU A 44 3.06 -33.44 8.54
CA GLU A 44 2.10 -32.98 9.52
C GLU A 44 1.21 -34.20 9.84
N ASP A 45 1.01 -34.48 11.12
CA ASP A 45 0.13 -35.54 11.56
C ASP A 45 -1.24 -35.39 10.86
N PRO A 46 -1.63 -36.28 9.94
CA PRO A 46 -2.89 -36.18 9.23
C PRO A 46 -4.12 -36.26 10.15
N ALA A 47 -3.93 -36.70 11.37
CA ALA A 47 -4.98 -36.72 12.39
C ALA A 47 -5.10 -35.40 13.18
N ARG A 48 -4.18 -34.44 12.97
CA ARG A 48 -4.26 -33.10 13.58
C ARG A 48 -5.56 -32.42 13.14
N VAL A 49 -6.36 -31.98 14.10
CA VAL A 49 -7.59 -31.21 13.84
C VAL A 49 -7.22 -29.78 13.42
N VAL A 50 -7.76 -29.37 12.28
CA VAL A 50 -7.53 -28.04 11.69
C VAL A 50 -8.87 -27.40 11.30
N GLY A 51 -8.88 -26.09 11.12
CA GLY A 51 -10.00 -25.38 10.47
C GLY A 51 -10.03 -25.72 8.96
N ILE A 52 -11.22 -25.98 8.44
CA ILE A 52 -11.47 -26.21 7.02
C ILE A 52 -12.70 -25.41 6.62
N ILE A 53 -12.56 -24.62 5.55
CA ILE A 53 -13.65 -23.88 4.92
C ILE A 53 -14.17 -24.69 3.76
N VAL A 54 -15.48 -24.96 3.74
CA VAL A 54 -16.14 -25.76 2.70
C VAL A 54 -17.13 -24.88 1.94
N ARG A 55 -16.95 -24.79 0.65
CA ARG A 55 -17.91 -24.19 -0.29
C ARG A 55 -18.87 -25.28 -0.74
N LEU A 56 -20.16 -25.00 -0.70
CA LEU A 56 -21.20 -25.90 -1.15
C LEU A 56 -21.64 -25.53 -2.57
N GLN A 57 -22.09 -26.54 -3.32
CA GLN A 57 -22.65 -26.32 -4.66
C GLN A 57 -23.91 -25.46 -4.58
N ASP A 58 -24.16 -24.67 -5.59
CA ASP A 58 -25.35 -23.83 -5.68
C ASP A 58 -26.63 -24.68 -5.57
N GLY A 59 -27.50 -24.29 -4.65
CA GLY A 59 -28.77 -25.01 -4.40
C GLY A 59 -28.63 -26.35 -3.68
N ALA A 60 -27.43 -26.73 -3.21
CA ALA A 60 -27.25 -27.92 -2.39
C ALA A 60 -27.98 -27.77 -1.05
N ASP A 61 -28.59 -28.86 -0.58
CA ASP A 61 -29.13 -28.91 0.78
C ASP A 61 -27.99 -28.99 1.80
N ARG A 62 -27.85 -27.96 2.62
CA ARG A 62 -26.74 -27.82 3.57
C ARG A 62 -26.72 -29.00 4.58
N ALA A 63 -27.87 -29.44 5.09
CA ALA A 63 -27.92 -30.53 6.06
C ALA A 63 -27.49 -31.86 5.43
N ALA A 64 -27.93 -32.13 4.19
CA ALA A 64 -27.52 -33.32 3.45
C ALA A 64 -26.02 -33.29 3.12
N SER A 65 -25.49 -32.11 2.73
CA SER A 65 -24.05 -31.93 2.44
C SER A 65 -23.19 -32.14 3.69
N LEU A 66 -23.62 -31.58 4.85
CA LEU A 66 -22.92 -31.78 6.13
C LEU A 66 -22.95 -33.26 6.58
N ALA A 67 -24.05 -33.97 6.36
CA ALA A 67 -24.11 -35.40 6.63
C ALA A 67 -23.13 -36.20 5.77
N SER A 68 -23.03 -35.84 4.46
CA SER A 68 -22.09 -36.47 3.56
C SER A 68 -20.60 -36.16 3.91
N ILE A 69 -20.34 -34.92 4.32
CA ILE A 69 -19.00 -34.51 4.81
C ILE A 69 -18.63 -35.29 6.07
N ASN A 70 -19.55 -35.41 7.04
CA ASN A 70 -19.27 -36.12 8.26
C ASN A 70 -19.05 -37.64 8.01
N GLU A 71 -19.80 -38.26 7.08
CA GLU A 71 -19.58 -39.65 6.65
C GLU A 71 -18.20 -39.79 5.97
N ALA A 72 -17.80 -38.84 5.11
CA ALA A 72 -16.49 -38.87 4.46
C ALA A 72 -15.34 -38.75 5.47
N VAL A 73 -15.46 -37.86 6.46
CA VAL A 73 -14.46 -37.68 7.52
C VAL A 73 -14.40 -38.94 8.39
N ALA A 74 -15.53 -39.51 8.82
CA ALA A 74 -15.57 -40.74 9.61
C ALA A 74 -15.02 -41.95 8.84
N GLY A 75 -15.19 -41.98 7.52
CA GLY A 75 -14.62 -42.99 6.65
C GLY A 75 -13.10 -42.92 6.53
N ALA A 76 -12.55 -41.71 6.47
CA ALA A 76 -11.12 -41.46 6.40
C ALA A 76 -10.44 -41.61 7.79
N PHE A 77 -11.11 -41.18 8.85
CA PHE A 77 -10.62 -41.19 10.23
C PHE A 77 -11.72 -41.79 11.17
N PRO A 78 -11.69 -43.10 11.36
CA PRO A 78 -12.69 -43.78 12.20
C PRO A 78 -12.81 -43.22 13.62
N GLY A 79 -13.99 -42.73 13.96
CA GLY A 79 -14.27 -42.08 15.25
C GLY A 79 -14.12 -40.57 15.25
N ALA A 80 -13.66 -39.94 14.16
CA ALA A 80 -13.70 -38.49 13.98
C ALA A 80 -15.10 -38.03 13.54
N SER A 81 -15.42 -36.80 13.91
CA SER A 81 -16.64 -36.08 13.50
C SER A 81 -16.28 -34.64 13.16
N VAL A 82 -17.11 -33.98 12.37
CA VAL A 82 -16.96 -32.55 12.09
C VAL A 82 -17.65 -31.71 13.18
N GLU A 83 -17.02 -30.58 13.49
CA GLU A 83 -17.61 -29.51 14.31
C GLU A 83 -17.77 -28.29 13.41
N VAL A 84 -19.00 -27.87 13.10
CA VAL A 84 -19.28 -26.66 12.36
C VAL A 84 -19.03 -25.46 13.26
N THR A 85 -18.15 -24.55 12.83
CA THR A 85 -17.81 -23.34 13.57
C THR A 85 -18.50 -22.11 13.00
N ARG A 86 -18.71 -22.03 11.67
CA ARG A 86 -19.37 -20.90 11.00
C ARG A 86 -20.24 -21.36 9.85
N GLU A 87 -21.22 -20.54 9.48
CA GLU A 87 -22.07 -20.73 8.31
C GLU A 87 -22.04 -19.45 7.44
N TYR A 88 -22.00 -19.62 6.13
CA TYR A 88 -22.04 -18.55 5.13
C TYR A 88 -23.24 -18.73 4.21
N SER A 89 -23.92 -17.65 3.84
CA SER A 89 -25.12 -17.73 3.02
C SER A 89 -25.45 -16.48 2.19
N ASN A 90 -24.72 -15.40 2.37
CA ASN A 90 -25.02 -14.10 1.73
C ASN A 90 -24.14 -13.82 0.52
N THR A 91 -22.89 -14.25 0.56
CA THR A 91 -21.92 -14.13 -0.55
C THR A 91 -21.69 -15.47 -1.25
N PHE A 92 -21.72 -16.57 -0.51
CA PHE A 92 -21.68 -17.94 -1.04
C PHE A 92 -22.37 -18.89 -0.06
N SER A 93 -22.70 -20.10 -0.52
CA SER A 93 -23.18 -21.15 0.37
C SER A 93 -21.99 -21.97 0.91
N GLY A 94 -21.81 -21.99 2.22
CA GLY A 94 -20.67 -22.69 2.80
C GLY A 94 -20.69 -22.80 4.32
N VAL A 95 -19.66 -23.47 4.85
CA VAL A 95 -19.42 -23.62 6.28
C VAL A 95 -17.92 -23.60 6.57
N ALA A 96 -17.52 -23.10 7.75
CA ALA A 96 -16.24 -23.43 8.35
C ALA A 96 -16.46 -24.56 9.37
N LEU A 97 -15.52 -25.48 9.44
CA LEU A 97 -15.61 -26.63 10.35
C LEU A 97 -14.22 -27.06 10.82
N LYS A 98 -14.17 -27.80 11.92
CA LYS A 98 -12.97 -28.47 12.40
C LYS A 98 -13.01 -29.95 12.03
N ALA A 99 -11.93 -30.44 11.43
CA ALA A 99 -11.76 -31.85 11.06
C ALA A 99 -10.26 -32.22 10.99
N PRO A 100 -9.92 -33.53 10.98
CA PRO A 100 -8.53 -33.96 10.73
C PRO A 100 -8.00 -33.44 9.41
N ALA A 101 -6.79 -32.89 9.36
CA ALA A 101 -6.16 -32.31 8.15
C ALA A 101 -6.15 -33.30 6.98
N GLY A 102 -5.86 -34.57 7.22
CA GLY A 102 -5.87 -35.62 6.19
C GLY A 102 -7.24 -35.98 5.65
N SER A 103 -8.34 -35.41 6.17
CA SER A 103 -9.69 -35.61 5.63
C SER A 103 -10.05 -34.65 4.48
N LEU A 104 -9.19 -33.68 4.14
CA LEU A 104 -9.49 -32.62 3.18
C LEU A 104 -9.96 -33.15 1.81
N ASP A 105 -9.26 -34.13 1.25
CA ASP A 105 -9.62 -34.70 -0.05
C ASP A 105 -10.94 -35.52 0.03
N ALA A 106 -11.18 -36.19 1.16
CA ALA A 106 -12.46 -36.87 1.38
C ALA A 106 -13.63 -35.86 1.48
N ILE A 107 -13.40 -34.72 2.12
CA ILE A 107 -14.38 -33.62 2.19
C ILE A 107 -14.63 -33.04 0.79
N ARG A 108 -13.58 -32.80 -0.01
CA ARG A 108 -13.72 -32.33 -1.41
C ARG A 108 -14.55 -33.28 -2.27
N ALA A 109 -14.44 -34.57 -2.03
CA ALA A 109 -15.19 -35.59 -2.76
C ALA A 109 -16.61 -35.82 -2.24
N ALA A 110 -17.01 -35.22 -1.10
CA ALA A 110 -18.33 -35.41 -0.51
C ALA A 110 -19.44 -34.77 -1.37
N SER A 111 -20.63 -35.37 -1.32
CA SER A 111 -21.78 -34.89 -2.09
C SER A 111 -22.20 -33.49 -1.65
N GLY A 112 -22.46 -32.59 -2.61
CA GLY A 112 -22.86 -31.20 -2.36
C GLY A 112 -21.70 -30.24 -2.10
N VAL A 113 -20.45 -30.73 -2.08
CA VAL A 113 -19.25 -29.89 -1.94
C VAL A 113 -18.80 -29.38 -3.28
N GLN A 114 -18.51 -28.07 -3.39
CA GLN A 114 -17.88 -27.43 -4.53
C GLN A 114 -16.35 -27.38 -4.36
N GLY A 115 -15.89 -27.07 -3.13
CA GLY A 115 -14.48 -26.97 -2.78
C GLY A 115 -14.28 -27.02 -1.27
N ALA A 116 -13.07 -27.39 -0.84
CA ALA A 116 -12.68 -27.33 0.56
C ALA A 116 -11.25 -26.87 0.70
N PHE A 117 -10.97 -26.00 1.65
CA PHE A 117 -9.72 -25.27 1.85
C PHE A 117 -9.32 -25.34 3.32
N ILE A 118 -8.03 -25.46 3.61
CA ILE A 118 -7.55 -25.24 4.98
C ILE A 118 -7.83 -23.76 5.33
N ASP A 119 -8.34 -23.54 6.52
CA ASP A 119 -8.49 -22.22 7.11
C ASP A 119 -7.09 -21.67 7.44
N ARG A 120 -6.63 -20.75 6.60
CA ARG A 120 -5.27 -20.20 6.68
C ARG A 120 -5.26 -19.03 7.64
N GLU A 121 -4.12 -18.83 8.27
CA GLU A 121 -3.82 -17.64 9.03
C GLU A 121 -3.26 -16.56 8.09
N THR A 122 -3.90 -15.41 8.10
CA THR A 122 -3.50 -14.20 7.39
C THR A 122 -2.93 -13.22 8.41
N HIS A 123 -2.10 -12.29 7.99
CA HIS A 123 -1.55 -11.26 8.86
C HIS A 123 -1.84 -9.88 8.27
N VAL A 124 -1.79 -8.85 9.11
CA VAL A 124 -1.61 -7.49 8.60
C VAL A 124 -0.29 -7.48 7.86
N SER A 125 -0.29 -7.00 6.61
CA SER A 125 0.96 -6.87 5.85
C SER A 125 1.98 -6.07 6.68
N ASP A 126 3.17 -6.62 6.87
CA ASP A 126 4.23 -5.99 7.68
C ASP A 126 4.33 -4.50 7.37
N VAL A 127 4.09 -3.68 8.38
CA VAL A 127 4.13 -2.23 8.25
C VAL A 127 5.60 -1.82 8.27
N ALA A 128 6.10 -1.31 7.15
CA ALA A 128 7.47 -0.81 7.09
C ALA A 128 7.65 0.33 8.11
N GLY A 129 8.44 0.10 9.15
CA GLY A 129 8.77 1.12 10.17
C GLY A 129 8.29 0.82 11.59
N VAL A 130 7.72 -0.35 11.86
CA VAL A 130 7.51 -0.84 13.23
C VAL A 130 8.73 -1.67 13.61
N ASP A 131 9.49 -1.23 14.61
CA ASP A 131 10.58 -2.02 15.15
C ASP A 131 10.03 -3.33 15.72
N ALA A 132 10.66 -4.45 15.35
CA ALA A 132 10.28 -5.82 15.72
C ALA A 132 10.33 -6.13 17.24
N GLU A 133 10.51 -5.15 18.09
CA GLU A 133 10.56 -5.27 19.54
C GLU A 133 9.39 -4.58 20.27
N GLY A 134 8.21 -4.47 19.64
CA GLY A 134 6.95 -4.16 20.35
C GLY A 134 6.90 -2.85 21.13
N GLY A 135 7.80 -1.94 20.86
CA GLY A 135 7.85 -0.61 21.47
C GLY A 135 7.44 0.44 20.45
N PHE A 136 6.15 0.78 20.41
CA PHE A 136 5.73 2.02 19.77
C PHE A 136 6.45 3.18 20.48
N GLN A 137 7.59 3.59 19.98
CA GLN A 137 8.00 4.96 20.16
C GLN A 137 7.16 5.78 19.17
N ALA A 138 5.93 6.14 19.60
CA ALA A 138 5.33 7.37 19.14
C ALA A 138 6.39 8.44 19.41
N THR A 139 7.26 8.67 18.43
CA THR A 139 8.08 9.86 18.47
C THR A 139 7.04 10.96 18.39
N ARG A 140 6.62 11.49 19.53
CA ARG A 140 5.99 12.79 19.58
C ARG A 140 6.99 13.69 18.88
N LEU A 141 6.77 13.89 17.60
CA LEU A 141 7.25 15.05 16.90
C LEU A 141 6.40 16.21 17.45
N ALA A 142 6.68 16.56 18.72
CA ALA A 142 5.87 17.43 19.56
C ALA A 142 5.75 18.85 19.00
N ASP A 143 6.42 19.15 17.88
CA ASP A 143 6.47 20.49 17.31
C ASP A 143 6.36 20.52 15.79
N GLN A 144 6.09 19.39 15.13
CA GLN A 144 5.65 19.42 13.76
C GLN A 144 4.13 19.51 13.80
N ASN A 145 3.59 20.58 13.28
CA ASN A 145 2.16 20.69 13.04
C ASN A 145 1.77 19.42 12.27
N PRO A 146 1.10 18.44 12.88
CA PRO A 146 0.89 17.12 12.27
C PRO A 146 -0.01 17.31 11.09
N ASP A 147 0.61 17.42 9.91
CA ASP A 147 -0.10 17.67 8.68
C ASP A 147 -0.55 16.33 8.07
N ASN A 148 -1.54 15.68 8.70
CA ASN A 148 -2.21 14.58 8.05
C ASN A 148 -2.95 15.04 6.78
N LEU A 149 -3.16 16.36 6.64
CA LEU A 149 -3.69 16.97 5.44
C LEU A 149 -2.71 16.91 4.27
N SER A 150 -1.42 16.66 4.49
CA SER A 150 -0.47 16.57 3.39
C SER A 150 -0.82 15.46 2.39
N ALA A 151 -1.24 14.29 2.87
CA ALA A 151 -1.74 13.21 2.03
C ALA A 151 -3.00 13.62 1.26
N GLN A 152 -3.93 14.32 1.90
CA GLN A 152 -5.14 14.82 1.27
C GLN A 152 -4.85 15.91 0.25
N VAL A 153 -3.87 16.81 0.53
CA VAL A 153 -3.40 17.83 -0.42
C VAL A 153 -2.81 17.19 -1.67
N ILE A 154 -2.02 16.14 -1.52
CA ILE A 154 -1.44 15.38 -2.64
C ILE A 154 -2.55 14.82 -3.55
N MET A 155 -3.63 14.31 -2.96
CA MET A 155 -4.80 13.78 -3.69
C MET A 155 -5.83 14.84 -4.07
N HIS A 156 -5.62 16.12 -3.72
CA HIS A 156 -6.60 17.21 -3.85
C HIS A 156 -7.93 16.94 -3.13
N ALA A 157 -7.94 16.12 -2.09
CA ALA A 157 -9.11 15.84 -1.28
C ALA A 157 -9.48 17.01 -0.36
N ASP A 158 -8.51 17.85 0.02
CA ASP A 158 -8.68 19.08 0.78
C ASP A 158 -9.50 20.16 0.06
N GLN A 159 -9.65 20.04 -1.27
CA GLN A 159 -10.37 21.00 -2.12
C GLN A 159 -11.80 20.58 -2.44
N VAL A 160 -12.26 19.44 -1.88
CA VAL A 160 -13.57 18.87 -2.18
C VAL A 160 -14.57 19.23 -1.09
N SER A 161 -15.80 19.59 -1.49
CA SER A 161 -16.87 19.95 -0.55
C SER A 161 -17.62 18.74 0.03
N GLN A 162 -17.60 17.61 -0.65
CA GLN A 162 -18.14 16.34 -0.18
C GLN A 162 -17.29 15.80 0.96
N ARG A 163 -17.94 15.28 2.01
CA ARG A 163 -17.31 14.82 3.23
C ARG A 163 -17.71 13.39 3.61
N GLY A 164 -18.38 12.66 2.70
CA GLY A 164 -18.92 11.34 2.98
C GLY A 164 -20.26 11.32 3.72
N GLN A 165 -21.03 12.42 3.68
CA GLN A 165 -22.34 12.49 4.36
C GLN A 165 -23.28 11.40 3.87
N GLY A 166 -23.86 10.66 4.82
CA GLY A 166 -24.76 9.56 4.53
C GLY A 166 -24.09 8.36 3.86
N LYS A 167 -22.77 8.27 3.95
CA LYS A 167 -21.99 7.13 3.49
C LYS A 167 -21.56 6.25 4.66
N VAL A 168 -21.32 4.98 4.37
CA VAL A 168 -20.84 4.00 5.33
C VAL A 168 -19.59 3.35 4.75
N VAL A 169 -18.49 3.40 5.49
CA VAL A 169 -17.27 2.65 5.22
C VAL A 169 -17.16 1.50 6.21
N ALA A 170 -16.78 0.32 5.76
CA ALA A 170 -16.49 -0.80 6.62
C ALA A 170 -14.96 -0.99 6.72
N ILE A 171 -14.44 -0.99 7.92
CA ILE A 171 -13.05 -1.29 8.25
C ILE A 171 -13.00 -2.73 8.76
N ILE A 172 -12.50 -3.64 7.93
CA ILE A 172 -12.26 -5.04 8.29
C ILE A 172 -10.77 -5.17 8.59
N ASP A 173 -10.41 -5.24 9.89
CA ASP A 173 -9.03 -5.04 10.34
C ASP A 173 -8.83 -5.63 11.76
N THR A 174 -7.80 -5.18 12.49
CA THR A 174 -7.40 -5.63 13.84
C THR A 174 -8.26 -5.07 14.99
N GLY A 175 -9.35 -4.37 14.67
CA GLY A 175 -10.18 -3.65 15.64
C GLY A 175 -9.91 -2.15 15.64
N VAL A 176 -10.75 -1.38 16.30
CA VAL A 176 -10.67 0.10 16.34
C VAL A 176 -10.93 0.61 17.75
N ASP A 177 -10.08 1.52 18.25
CA ASP A 177 -10.40 2.32 19.43
C ASP A 177 -11.49 3.34 19.11
N MET A 178 -12.74 2.91 19.26
CA MET A 178 -13.93 3.72 18.96
C MET A 178 -14.16 4.86 19.97
N THR A 179 -13.40 4.88 21.07
CA THR A 179 -13.46 5.95 22.08
C THR A 179 -12.46 7.08 21.81
N HIS A 180 -11.55 6.86 20.86
CA HIS A 180 -10.49 7.81 20.52
C HIS A 180 -11.06 9.19 20.13
N PRO A 181 -10.47 10.30 20.61
CA PRO A 181 -10.92 11.68 20.32
C PRO A 181 -11.07 12.01 18.84
N ALA A 182 -10.30 11.35 17.96
CA ALA A 182 -10.37 11.53 16.51
C ALA A 182 -11.76 11.21 15.91
N PHE A 183 -12.60 10.48 16.63
CA PHE A 183 -13.93 10.09 16.18
C PHE A 183 -15.09 10.76 16.96
N SER A 184 -14.77 11.72 17.81
CA SER A 184 -15.74 12.36 18.71
C SER A 184 -16.58 13.47 18.06
N GLY A 185 -16.32 13.79 16.80
CA GLY A 185 -17.04 14.83 16.07
C GLY A 185 -18.48 14.45 15.72
N THR A 186 -19.33 15.43 15.56
CA THR A 186 -20.72 15.22 15.12
C THR A 186 -20.76 15.02 13.61
N LEU A 187 -21.44 13.98 13.14
CA LEU A 187 -21.68 13.76 11.72
C LEU A 187 -22.59 14.83 11.12
N SER A 188 -22.27 15.27 9.91
CA SER A 188 -23.16 16.13 9.14
C SER A 188 -24.11 15.29 8.30
N GLY A 189 -25.38 15.70 8.23
CA GLY A 189 -26.40 15.01 7.44
C GLY A 189 -27.11 13.90 8.21
N THR A 190 -27.89 13.09 7.49
CA THR A 190 -28.65 11.99 8.08
C THR A 190 -27.80 10.71 8.03
N PRO A 191 -27.55 10.05 9.17
CA PRO A 191 -26.85 8.79 9.19
C PRO A 191 -27.54 7.71 8.32
N ALA A 192 -26.79 6.98 7.53
CA ALA A 192 -27.31 5.91 6.67
C ALA A 192 -27.80 4.72 7.49
N LEU A 193 -27.03 4.36 8.53
CA LEU A 193 -27.35 3.30 9.49
C LEU A 193 -27.71 3.93 10.86
N SER A 194 -29.00 3.88 11.21
CA SER A 194 -29.47 4.24 12.54
C SER A 194 -29.53 2.98 13.42
N ALA A 195 -29.66 3.16 14.74
CA ALA A 195 -29.84 2.05 15.68
C ALA A 195 -31.02 1.12 15.29
N ASP A 196 -32.16 1.70 14.87
CA ASP A 196 -33.33 0.94 14.42
C ASP A 196 -33.06 0.11 13.15
N LYS A 197 -32.31 0.69 12.19
CA LYS A 197 -31.91 -0.03 10.96
C LYS A 197 -30.97 -1.19 11.28
N VAL A 198 -29.97 -0.96 12.12
CA VAL A 198 -29.03 -2.01 12.53
C VAL A 198 -29.77 -3.13 13.24
N ALA A 199 -30.64 -2.79 14.20
CA ALA A 199 -31.48 -3.78 14.91
C ALA A 199 -32.38 -4.60 13.95
N ALA A 200 -32.85 -4.00 12.85
CA ALA A 200 -33.65 -4.72 11.84
C ALA A 200 -32.77 -5.62 10.92
N LEU A 201 -31.49 -5.34 10.75
CA LEU A 201 -30.56 -6.15 9.97
C LEU A 201 -29.95 -7.29 10.79
N THR A 202 -29.70 -7.08 12.07
CA THR A 202 -29.00 -8.03 12.96
C THR A 202 -29.53 -9.46 12.88
N PRO A 203 -30.88 -9.73 12.84
CA PRO A 203 -31.39 -11.10 12.73
C PRO A 203 -31.01 -11.82 11.40
N GLN A 204 -30.53 -11.10 10.41
CA GLN A 204 -30.13 -11.66 9.12
C GLN A 204 -28.62 -11.93 9.05
N LEU A 205 -27.84 -11.45 10.03
CA LEU A 205 -26.40 -11.66 10.12
C LEU A 205 -26.11 -13.07 10.67
N GLY A 206 -24.98 -13.61 10.28
CA GLY A 206 -24.52 -14.90 10.80
C GLY A 206 -24.30 -14.88 12.31
N GLY A 207 -24.70 -15.94 13.02
CA GLY A 207 -24.31 -16.18 14.41
C GLY A 207 -25.01 -15.37 15.51
N GLY A 208 -26.11 -14.68 15.23
CA GLY A 208 -26.92 -14.01 16.26
C GLY A 208 -26.21 -12.87 16.99
N LYS A 209 -25.98 -11.77 16.29
CA LYS A 209 -25.19 -10.61 16.75
C LYS A 209 -26.07 -9.57 17.43
N ASP A 210 -26.23 -9.66 18.75
CA ASP A 210 -26.97 -8.68 19.55
C ASP A 210 -26.02 -7.62 20.15
N GLY A 211 -26.48 -6.37 20.29
CA GLY A 211 -25.73 -5.32 20.99
C GLY A 211 -24.59 -4.68 20.19
N VAL A 212 -24.57 -4.86 18.89
CA VAL A 212 -23.50 -4.40 17.97
C VAL A 212 -23.54 -2.89 17.63
N TYR A 213 -24.60 -2.17 17.99
CA TYR A 213 -24.67 -0.71 17.74
C TYR A 213 -23.96 0.06 18.86
N VAL A 214 -22.96 0.86 18.49
CA VAL A 214 -22.16 1.66 19.45
C VAL A 214 -22.69 3.09 19.52
N ASN A 215 -22.65 3.82 18.40
CA ASN A 215 -23.13 5.19 18.27
C ASN A 215 -23.35 5.56 16.80
N GLU A 216 -23.67 6.84 16.51
CA GLU A 216 -23.92 7.27 15.13
C GLU A 216 -22.66 7.16 14.23
N LYS A 217 -21.47 7.39 14.77
CA LYS A 217 -20.20 7.27 14.02
C LYS A 217 -19.86 5.80 13.77
N PHE A 218 -20.11 4.95 14.75
CA PHE A 218 -19.89 3.51 14.73
C PHE A 218 -21.22 2.78 14.84
N PRO A 219 -22.02 2.69 13.76
CA PRO A 219 -23.35 2.05 13.83
C PRO A 219 -23.29 0.54 14.00
N PHE A 220 -22.15 -0.07 13.77
CA PHE A 220 -21.93 -1.51 13.91
C PHE A 220 -20.48 -1.79 14.29
N ALA A 221 -20.27 -2.62 15.31
CA ALA A 221 -18.97 -3.15 15.69
C ALA A 221 -19.13 -4.60 16.16
N TYR A 222 -18.27 -5.50 15.65
CA TYR A 222 -18.29 -6.91 16.02
C TYR A 222 -16.92 -7.54 15.81
N ASP A 223 -16.52 -8.42 16.73
CA ASP A 223 -15.35 -9.27 16.60
C ASP A 223 -15.73 -10.59 15.92
N TYR A 224 -15.31 -10.72 14.66
CA TYR A 224 -15.54 -11.93 13.87
C TYR A 224 -14.53 -13.04 14.18
N ALA A 225 -13.39 -12.70 14.77
CA ALA A 225 -12.37 -13.67 15.10
C ALA A 225 -12.75 -14.47 16.35
N ASP A 226 -13.13 -13.77 17.42
CA ASP A 226 -13.48 -14.37 18.71
C ASP A 226 -15.01 -14.48 18.93
N GLU A 227 -15.83 -14.00 17.97
CA GLU A 227 -17.30 -14.12 17.92
C GLU A 227 -18.02 -13.42 19.08
N ASP A 228 -17.58 -12.20 19.40
CA ASP A 228 -18.19 -11.37 20.43
C ASP A 228 -18.33 -9.90 20.01
N ASN A 229 -18.70 -9.03 20.96
CA ASN A 229 -18.92 -7.61 20.69
C ASN A 229 -17.70 -6.74 21.04
N ASP A 230 -16.58 -7.31 21.43
CA ASP A 230 -15.37 -6.56 21.73
C ASP A 230 -14.48 -6.38 20.50
N ALA A 231 -14.81 -5.38 19.70
CA ALA A 231 -14.01 -4.99 18.55
C ALA A 231 -12.89 -3.98 18.88
N SER A 232 -12.47 -3.91 20.15
CA SER A 232 -11.33 -3.10 20.60
C SER A 232 -10.04 -3.64 19.98
N PRO A 233 -9.08 -2.76 19.63
CA PRO A 233 -7.85 -3.17 18.97
C PRO A 233 -6.87 -3.78 19.99
N LEU A 234 -6.19 -4.84 19.59
CA LEU A 234 -5.02 -5.37 20.30
C LEU A 234 -3.74 -4.70 19.84
N GLU A 235 -3.72 -4.28 18.58
CA GLU A 235 -2.64 -3.54 17.96
C GLU A 235 -3.18 -2.30 17.24
N PRO A 236 -2.35 -1.29 16.93
CA PRO A 236 -2.82 0.02 16.49
C PRO A 236 -3.31 0.07 15.06
N HIS A 237 -3.12 -0.95 14.24
CA HIS A 237 -3.30 -0.90 12.80
C HIS A 237 -4.72 -0.47 12.40
N GLY A 238 -5.78 -1.14 12.86
CA GLY A 238 -7.15 -0.81 12.49
C GLY A 238 -7.60 0.57 12.96
N THR A 239 -7.12 1.04 14.13
CA THR A 239 -7.38 2.41 14.60
C THR A 239 -6.74 3.45 13.69
N HIS A 240 -5.50 3.19 13.22
CA HIS A 240 -4.80 4.06 12.31
C HIS A 240 -5.51 4.13 10.94
N VAL A 241 -5.92 2.99 10.40
CA VAL A 241 -6.68 2.86 9.16
C VAL A 241 -8.02 3.59 9.23
N ALA A 242 -8.79 3.40 10.31
CA ALA A 242 -10.06 4.08 10.52
C ALA A 242 -9.91 5.61 10.56
N GLY A 243 -8.85 6.10 11.20
CA GLY A 243 -8.52 7.52 11.28
C GLY A 243 -8.25 8.14 9.91
N ILE A 244 -7.46 7.48 9.06
CA ILE A 244 -7.19 7.93 7.68
C ILE A 244 -8.49 8.02 6.87
N ALA A 245 -9.34 7.00 6.96
CA ALA A 245 -10.57 6.96 6.17
C ALA A 245 -11.57 8.02 6.62
N ALA A 246 -11.80 8.15 7.94
CA ALA A 246 -12.99 8.87 8.39
C ALA A 246 -12.89 9.55 9.78
N ALA A 247 -11.71 9.86 10.31
CA ALA A 247 -11.61 10.72 11.51
C ALA A 247 -12.33 12.05 11.28
N ASN A 248 -13.02 12.57 12.31
CA ASN A 248 -13.83 13.80 12.19
C ASN A 248 -13.59 14.80 13.32
N ALA A 249 -12.59 14.58 14.16
CA ALA A 249 -12.23 15.45 15.28
C ALA A 249 -10.76 15.22 15.70
N GLY A 250 -10.34 15.89 16.78
CA GLY A 250 -8.98 15.76 17.31
C GLY A 250 -7.92 16.42 16.43
N GLU A 251 -6.75 15.79 16.36
CA GLU A 251 -5.58 16.33 15.64
C GLU A 251 -5.57 15.99 14.15
N ILE A 252 -6.47 15.10 13.70
CA ILE A 252 -6.51 14.62 12.33
C ILE A 252 -7.91 14.76 11.73
N MET A 253 -7.96 14.75 10.41
CA MET A 253 -9.20 14.68 9.63
C MET A 253 -9.05 13.58 8.60
N GLY A 254 -9.97 12.62 8.58
CA GLY A 254 -10.03 11.60 7.54
C GLY A 254 -10.49 12.15 6.20
N VAL A 255 -10.36 11.38 5.13
CA VAL A 255 -10.77 11.80 3.78
C VAL A 255 -12.30 11.93 3.69
N ALA A 256 -13.06 11.08 4.38
CA ALA A 256 -14.52 11.09 4.46
C ALA A 256 -15.01 11.29 5.90
N PRO A 257 -14.79 12.45 6.54
CA PRO A 257 -14.98 12.62 7.97
C PRO A 257 -16.45 12.48 8.41
N ASP A 258 -17.40 12.72 7.54
CA ASP A 258 -18.84 12.59 7.83
C ASP A 258 -19.41 11.21 7.46
N ALA A 259 -18.57 10.24 7.04
CA ALA A 259 -18.97 8.86 6.85
C ALA A 259 -19.10 8.13 8.20
N GLN A 260 -20.02 7.18 8.27
CA GLN A 260 -20.13 6.21 9.35
C GLN A 260 -19.09 5.10 9.16
N ILE A 261 -18.65 4.47 10.23
CA ILE A 261 -17.66 3.40 10.21
C ILE A 261 -18.28 2.12 10.78
N ILE A 262 -18.38 1.05 9.97
CA ILE A 262 -18.57 -0.30 10.45
C ILE A 262 -17.21 -0.86 10.87
N VAL A 263 -17.10 -1.40 12.07
CA VAL A 263 -15.91 -2.07 12.57
C VAL A 263 -16.14 -3.58 12.56
N ALA A 264 -15.32 -4.29 11.79
CA ALA A 264 -15.30 -5.74 11.78
C ALA A 264 -13.89 -6.20 12.16
N LYS A 265 -13.69 -6.56 13.43
CA LYS A 265 -12.42 -7.12 13.90
C LYS A 265 -12.31 -8.57 13.42
N VAL A 266 -11.18 -8.89 12.78
CA VAL A 266 -10.89 -10.23 12.25
C VAL A 266 -9.60 -10.81 12.82
N GLU A 267 -8.94 -10.09 13.73
CA GLU A 267 -7.77 -10.54 14.47
C GLU A 267 -8.21 -11.18 15.79
N GLN A 268 -7.71 -12.40 16.06
CA GLN A 268 -7.93 -13.11 17.31
C GLN A 268 -7.20 -12.45 18.48
N ASP A 269 -7.74 -12.54 19.68
CA ASP A 269 -7.08 -12.06 20.91
C ASP A 269 -5.71 -12.70 21.16
N GLY A 270 -5.46 -13.86 20.57
CA GLY A 270 -4.15 -14.54 20.57
C GLY A 270 -3.20 -14.11 19.46
N GLY A 271 -3.62 -13.18 18.61
CA GLY A 271 -2.95 -12.81 17.37
C GLY A 271 -3.33 -13.73 16.19
N GLY A 272 -3.12 -13.22 14.98
CA GLY A 272 -3.46 -13.91 13.72
C GLY A 272 -4.91 -13.70 13.27
N MET A 273 -5.10 -13.74 11.97
CA MET A 273 -6.38 -13.57 11.30
C MET A 273 -6.69 -14.82 10.47
N LEU A 274 -7.84 -15.46 10.69
CA LEU A 274 -8.26 -16.62 9.91
C LEU A 274 -9.10 -16.21 8.71
N ASP A 275 -8.90 -16.89 7.57
CA ASP A 275 -9.74 -16.73 6.37
C ASP A 275 -11.24 -16.89 6.70
N SER A 276 -11.58 -17.78 7.63
CA SER A 276 -12.97 -18.00 8.06
C SER A 276 -13.59 -16.79 8.76
N ALA A 277 -12.82 -16.02 9.53
CA ALA A 277 -13.29 -14.80 10.16
C ALA A 277 -13.48 -13.68 9.10
N LEU A 278 -12.53 -13.53 8.19
CA LEU A 278 -12.62 -12.57 7.09
C LEU A 278 -13.83 -12.85 6.19
N LEU A 279 -14.06 -14.11 5.83
CA LEU A 279 -15.21 -14.51 5.02
C LEU A 279 -16.54 -14.24 5.76
N ALA A 280 -16.60 -14.45 7.08
CA ALA A 280 -17.80 -14.14 7.86
C ALA A 280 -18.10 -12.64 7.92
N ALA A 281 -17.04 -11.81 8.04
CA ALA A 281 -17.18 -10.36 7.94
C ALA A 281 -17.71 -9.95 6.56
N LEU A 282 -17.09 -10.44 5.46
CA LEU A 282 -17.51 -10.15 4.09
C LEU A 282 -18.94 -10.63 3.79
N ASP A 283 -19.33 -11.79 4.34
CA ASP A 283 -20.70 -12.34 4.18
C ASP A 283 -21.75 -11.42 4.82
N ASP A 284 -21.47 -10.88 6.00
CA ASP A 284 -22.34 -9.93 6.67
C ASP A 284 -22.34 -8.53 6.01
N MET A 285 -21.27 -8.12 5.34
CA MET A 285 -21.26 -6.87 4.56
C MET A 285 -22.29 -6.90 3.42
N ALA A 286 -22.60 -8.07 2.89
CA ALA A 286 -23.66 -8.23 1.89
C ALA A 286 -25.06 -7.86 2.43
N ILE A 287 -25.27 -7.88 3.76
CA ILE A 287 -26.50 -7.51 4.48
C ILE A 287 -26.42 -6.10 5.05
N LEU A 288 -25.31 -5.76 5.73
CA LEU A 288 -25.09 -4.43 6.31
C LEU A 288 -24.99 -3.35 5.24
N HIS A 289 -24.56 -3.74 4.06
CA HIS A 289 -24.51 -2.93 2.85
C HIS A 289 -23.77 -1.61 3.03
N PRO A 290 -22.48 -1.63 3.47
CA PRO A 290 -21.66 -0.43 3.42
C PRO A 290 -21.52 0.04 1.98
N ASP A 291 -21.21 1.32 1.78
CA ASP A 291 -20.88 1.86 0.47
C ASP A 291 -19.49 1.40 -0.02
N VAL A 292 -18.54 1.30 0.92
CA VAL A 292 -17.14 0.90 0.66
C VAL A 292 -16.65 -0.02 1.77
N VAL A 293 -15.93 -1.07 1.39
CA VAL A 293 -15.18 -1.96 2.30
C VAL A 293 -13.69 -1.70 2.15
N ASN A 294 -12.99 -1.48 3.25
CA ASN A 294 -11.54 -1.37 3.33
C ASN A 294 -10.94 -2.69 3.83
N LEU A 295 -10.01 -3.23 3.08
CA LEU A 295 -9.18 -4.38 3.46
C LEU A 295 -7.71 -3.97 3.43
N SER A 296 -7.21 -3.51 4.57
CA SER A 296 -5.78 -3.16 4.75
C SER A 296 -4.98 -4.38 5.24
N LEU A 297 -5.24 -5.55 4.67
CA LEU A 297 -4.71 -6.83 5.07
C LEU A 297 -4.48 -7.72 3.83
N GLY A 298 -3.74 -8.79 3.99
CA GLY A 298 -3.54 -9.78 2.92
C GLY A 298 -2.28 -10.62 3.09
N GLN A 299 -2.11 -11.57 2.18
CA GLN A 299 -0.92 -12.40 2.06
C GLN A 299 -0.18 -12.04 0.77
N ASP A 300 1.16 -12.02 0.82
CA ASP A 300 1.99 -11.75 -0.35
C ASP A 300 1.83 -12.83 -1.43
N ALA A 301 1.98 -12.42 -2.70
CA ALA A 301 1.88 -13.32 -3.85
C ALA A 301 0.56 -14.10 -3.88
N GLY A 302 -0.55 -13.37 -3.84
CA GLY A 302 -1.89 -13.95 -3.76
C GLY A 302 -2.28 -14.82 -4.95
N MET A 303 -3.39 -15.54 -4.78
CA MET A 303 -3.98 -16.40 -5.81
C MET A 303 -4.83 -15.58 -6.79
N ASP A 304 -5.19 -16.19 -7.91
CA ASP A 304 -6.07 -15.59 -8.89
C ASP A 304 -7.57 -15.81 -8.58
N ASN A 305 -8.43 -15.18 -9.38
CA ASN A 305 -9.88 -15.30 -9.30
C ASN A 305 -10.41 -16.57 -9.98
N ALA A 306 -9.74 -17.72 -9.83
CA ALA A 306 -10.23 -18.98 -10.36
C ALA A 306 -11.55 -19.39 -9.70
N ALA A 307 -12.41 -20.04 -10.46
CA ALA A 307 -13.76 -20.46 -9.98
C ALA A 307 -13.71 -21.42 -8.79
N ASP A 308 -12.58 -22.05 -8.56
CA ASP A 308 -12.30 -22.96 -7.47
C ASP A 308 -11.47 -22.32 -6.34
N SER A 309 -11.23 -21.01 -6.39
CA SER A 309 -10.54 -20.29 -5.31
C SER A 309 -11.44 -20.10 -4.08
N LEU A 310 -10.81 -19.86 -2.93
CA LEU A 310 -11.53 -19.67 -1.67
C LEU A 310 -12.53 -18.50 -1.71
N TYR A 311 -12.13 -17.37 -2.31
CA TYR A 311 -12.95 -16.15 -2.38
C TYR A 311 -13.78 -16.04 -3.67
N ALA A 312 -13.84 -17.09 -4.51
CA ALA A 312 -14.60 -17.07 -5.76
C ALA A 312 -16.06 -16.65 -5.52
N GLY A 313 -16.54 -15.65 -6.27
CA GLY A 313 -17.91 -15.14 -6.18
C GLY A 313 -18.19 -14.23 -4.97
N VAL A 314 -17.31 -14.14 -3.98
CA VAL A 314 -17.52 -13.27 -2.80
C VAL A 314 -17.47 -11.80 -3.21
N PHE A 315 -16.40 -11.39 -3.84
CA PHE A 315 -16.23 -9.98 -4.26
C PHE A 315 -17.17 -9.60 -5.39
N GLU A 316 -17.48 -10.52 -6.32
CA GLU A 316 -18.51 -10.33 -7.36
C GLU A 316 -19.89 -10.06 -6.74
N THR A 317 -20.25 -10.80 -5.68
CA THR A 317 -21.53 -10.61 -4.98
C THR A 317 -21.60 -9.23 -4.32
N LEU A 318 -20.51 -8.76 -3.68
CA LEU A 318 -20.44 -7.43 -3.10
C LEU A 318 -20.53 -6.35 -4.17
N GLN A 319 -19.79 -6.53 -5.27
CA GLN A 319 -19.81 -5.63 -6.41
C GLN A 319 -21.20 -5.55 -7.07
N ASP A 320 -21.91 -6.68 -7.24
CA ASP A 320 -23.29 -6.72 -7.77
C ASP A 320 -24.28 -5.96 -6.89
N LYS A 321 -24.00 -5.86 -5.60
CA LYS A 321 -24.76 -5.04 -4.67
C LYS A 321 -24.38 -3.56 -4.71
N GLY A 322 -23.39 -3.18 -5.50
CA GLY A 322 -22.87 -1.81 -5.59
C GLY A 322 -21.90 -1.42 -4.49
N ILE A 323 -21.36 -2.40 -3.76
CA ILE A 323 -20.34 -2.19 -2.71
C ILE A 323 -18.97 -2.15 -3.37
N ILE A 324 -18.19 -1.10 -3.11
CA ILE A 324 -16.81 -0.98 -3.55
C ILE A 324 -15.91 -1.69 -2.53
N VAL A 325 -14.93 -2.47 -2.99
CA VAL A 325 -13.96 -3.12 -2.10
C VAL A 325 -12.55 -2.64 -2.45
N ASP A 326 -11.97 -1.85 -1.56
CA ASP A 326 -10.62 -1.31 -1.68
C ASP A 326 -9.66 -2.19 -0.88
N VAL A 327 -8.54 -2.61 -1.50
CA VAL A 327 -7.64 -3.60 -0.92
C VAL A 327 -6.18 -3.15 -1.07
N ALA A 328 -5.39 -3.33 -0.01
CA ALA A 328 -3.96 -3.06 -0.04
C ALA A 328 -3.22 -3.98 -1.03
N ALA A 329 -2.37 -3.40 -1.87
CA ALA A 329 -1.59 -4.16 -2.85
C ALA A 329 -0.56 -5.11 -2.20
N GLY A 330 -0.16 -4.83 -0.96
CA GLY A 330 0.89 -5.56 -0.24
C GLY A 330 2.20 -4.78 -0.12
N ASN A 331 3.11 -5.24 0.74
CA ASN A 331 4.34 -4.54 1.08
C ASN A 331 5.60 -5.35 0.73
N ALA A 332 5.50 -6.28 -0.21
CA ALA A 332 6.57 -7.19 -0.60
C ALA A 332 7.41 -6.70 -1.80
N PHE A 333 7.18 -5.48 -2.29
CA PHE A 333 7.85 -4.87 -3.45
C PHE A 333 7.75 -5.76 -4.70
N SER A 334 8.87 -6.24 -5.24
CA SER A 334 8.89 -7.14 -6.41
C SER A 334 9.77 -8.36 -6.14
N SER A 335 9.45 -9.46 -6.79
CA SER A 335 10.26 -10.68 -6.71
C SER A 335 11.58 -10.57 -7.48
N GLY A 336 11.70 -9.61 -8.41
CA GLY A 336 12.84 -9.45 -9.31
C GLY A 336 13.93 -8.52 -8.83
N TYR A 337 13.58 -7.51 -8.04
CA TYR A 337 14.50 -6.47 -7.61
C TYR A 337 14.13 -6.02 -6.19
N GLY A 338 15.03 -6.23 -5.24
CA GLY A 338 14.90 -5.82 -3.84
C GLY A 338 13.48 -5.90 -3.28
N ASN A 339 13.32 -6.55 -2.20
CA ASN A 339 12.10 -6.49 -1.39
C ASN A 339 12.24 -5.37 -0.36
N ALA A 340 11.30 -5.21 0.55
CA ALA A 340 11.34 -4.24 1.65
C ALA A 340 12.63 -4.33 2.49
N SER A 341 13.35 -5.46 2.46
CA SER A 341 14.68 -5.62 3.06
C SER A 341 15.83 -5.20 2.15
N GLY A 342 15.57 -4.62 0.96
CA GLY A 342 16.57 -4.15 0.02
C GLY A 342 17.40 -5.25 -0.64
N LYS A 343 16.90 -6.49 -0.66
CA LYS A 343 17.61 -7.62 -1.25
C LYS A 343 17.06 -7.93 -2.64
N ASN A 344 17.94 -7.94 -3.64
CA ASN A 344 17.62 -8.55 -4.92
C ASN A 344 17.33 -10.04 -4.72
N LEU A 345 16.24 -10.50 -5.30
CA LEU A 345 15.93 -11.91 -5.37
C LEU A 345 16.52 -12.45 -6.67
N PRO A 346 17.71 -13.12 -6.63
CA PRO A 346 18.45 -13.46 -7.84
C PRO A 346 17.76 -14.50 -8.71
N TYR A 347 16.61 -15.01 -8.28
CA TYR A 347 15.87 -16.09 -8.96
C TYR A 347 14.65 -15.61 -9.74
N ALA A 348 14.29 -14.35 -9.65
CA ALA A 348 13.23 -13.84 -10.49
C ALA A 348 13.77 -13.57 -11.90
N SER A 349 14.04 -14.65 -12.60
CA SER A 349 14.22 -14.62 -14.04
C SER A 349 12.89 -14.41 -14.76
N ASP A 350 11.78 -14.56 -14.04
CA ASP A 350 10.42 -14.31 -14.53
C ASP A 350 9.98 -12.90 -14.12
N PRO A 351 9.94 -11.95 -15.07
CA PRO A 351 9.50 -10.58 -14.80
C PRO A 351 8.00 -10.49 -14.49
N ASP A 352 7.24 -11.54 -14.76
CA ASP A 352 5.79 -11.59 -14.57
C ASP A 352 5.42 -12.08 -13.17
N SER A 353 6.40 -12.55 -12.39
CA SER A 353 6.11 -12.91 -11.00
C SER A 353 5.70 -11.69 -10.20
N SER A 354 4.50 -11.78 -9.62
CA SER A 354 3.84 -10.75 -8.85
C SER A 354 4.08 -10.96 -7.37
N THR A 355 4.19 -9.86 -6.63
CA THR A 355 4.12 -9.85 -5.17
C THR A 355 2.79 -9.25 -4.68
N LEU A 356 1.87 -8.95 -5.61
CA LEU A 356 0.54 -8.46 -5.28
C LEU A 356 -0.17 -9.40 -4.32
N GLY A 357 -0.68 -8.87 -3.21
CA GLY A 357 -1.27 -9.65 -2.14
C GLY A 357 -2.67 -10.19 -2.44
N GLU A 358 -3.07 -11.30 -1.80
CA GLU A 358 -4.46 -11.73 -1.74
C GLU A 358 -5.12 -10.99 -0.55
N PRO A 359 -6.33 -10.37 -0.71
CA PRO A 359 -7.23 -10.49 -1.85
C PRO A 359 -7.13 -9.40 -2.92
N ALA A 360 -6.10 -8.57 -2.98
CA ALA A 360 -5.93 -7.54 -4.00
C ALA A 360 -5.84 -8.11 -5.44
N THR A 361 -5.47 -9.38 -5.58
CA THR A 361 -5.40 -10.09 -6.87
C THR A 361 -6.76 -10.32 -7.52
N TYR A 362 -7.87 -10.31 -6.75
CA TYR A 362 -9.21 -10.57 -7.30
C TYR A 362 -9.70 -9.39 -8.16
N SER A 363 -10.28 -9.72 -9.33
CA SER A 363 -10.71 -8.73 -10.31
C SER A 363 -11.69 -7.68 -9.79
N PRO A 364 -12.72 -8.02 -8.98
CA PRO A 364 -13.69 -7.02 -8.51
C PRO A 364 -13.14 -6.03 -7.49
N THR A 365 -11.96 -6.29 -6.90
CA THR A 365 -11.36 -5.41 -5.91
C THR A 365 -10.58 -4.27 -6.57
N LEU A 366 -10.58 -3.08 -5.95
CA LEU A 366 -9.65 -1.99 -6.27
C LEU A 366 -8.37 -2.16 -5.44
N SER A 367 -7.30 -2.62 -6.06
CA SER A 367 -6.01 -2.72 -5.37
C SER A 367 -5.25 -1.39 -5.40
N VAL A 368 -4.68 -1.05 -4.25
CA VAL A 368 -4.10 0.27 -3.98
C VAL A 368 -2.61 0.16 -3.71
N ALA A 369 -1.81 0.77 -4.59
CA ALA A 369 -0.37 0.93 -4.40
C ALA A 369 -0.06 2.15 -3.53
N SER A 370 1.13 2.17 -2.95
CA SER A 370 1.59 3.21 -2.04
C SER A 370 2.57 4.18 -2.70
N LEU A 371 2.36 5.46 -2.40
CA LEU A 371 3.25 6.57 -2.70
C LEU A 371 3.69 7.23 -1.39
N ASP A 372 4.92 7.71 -1.32
CA ASP A 372 5.42 8.39 -0.13
C ASP A 372 4.79 9.77 0.05
N ASN A 373 4.29 10.01 1.25
CA ASN A 373 3.74 11.30 1.61
C ASN A 373 4.86 12.35 1.70
N LEU A 374 4.60 13.53 1.14
CA LEU A 374 5.50 14.68 1.25
C LEU A 374 5.37 15.31 2.62
N LEU A 375 6.14 14.83 3.56
CA LEU A 375 6.22 15.41 4.90
C LEU A 375 6.85 16.79 4.87
N SER A 376 6.47 17.62 5.84
CA SER A 376 7.33 18.69 6.31
C SER A 376 8.61 18.05 6.84
N VAL A 377 9.73 18.28 6.20
CA VAL A 377 11.04 17.78 6.65
C VAL A 377 11.70 18.80 7.54
N ASN A 378 12.47 18.32 8.51
CA ASN A 378 13.28 19.18 9.36
C ASN A 378 14.16 20.07 8.51
N ALA A 379 14.38 21.30 8.96
CA ALA A 379 15.19 22.28 8.26
C ALA A 379 16.09 23.06 9.21
N PHE A 380 17.09 23.68 8.65
CA PHE A 380 17.90 24.73 9.28
C PHE A 380 18.04 25.90 8.30
N THR A 381 18.42 27.06 8.80
CA THR A 381 18.67 28.22 7.91
C THR A 381 20.14 28.31 7.57
N ALA A 382 20.50 28.38 6.28
CA ALA A 382 21.84 28.65 5.80
C ALA A 382 21.79 29.26 4.39
N ALA A 383 22.84 29.96 3.97
CA ALA A 383 22.94 30.57 2.63
C ALA A 383 21.70 31.43 2.26
N GLY A 384 21.08 32.06 3.24
CA GLY A 384 19.91 32.94 3.08
C GLY A 384 18.57 32.24 2.83
N LYS A 385 18.47 30.92 3.03
CA LYS A 385 17.25 30.13 2.88
C LYS A 385 17.11 29.02 3.92
N ASN A 386 15.92 28.47 4.05
CA ASN A 386 15.69 27.25 4.82
C ASN A 386 16.11 26.06 3.99
N ILE A 387 16.91 25.18 4.57
CA ILE A 387 17.47 23.99 3.93
C ILE A 387 16.87 22.75 4.59
N ALA A 388 16.14 21.97 3.82
CA ALA A 388 15.60 20.69 4.22
C ALA A 388 16.71 19.67 4.46
N TYR A 389 16.55 18.78 5.47
CA TYR A 389 17.46 17.68 5.68
C TYR A 389 16.74 16.38 6.04
N GLN A 390 17.27 15.26 5.56
CA GLN A 390 16.84 13.93 5.95
C GLN A 390 17.73 13.43 7.09
N ARG A 391 17.12 12.91 8.14
CA ARG A 391 17.83 12.35 9.31
C ARG A 391 18.56 11.05 8.94
N ALA A 392 19.72 10.81 9.53
CA ALA A 392 20.34 9.49 9.51
C ALA A 392 19.53 8.50 10.37
N ARG A 393 19.59 7.22 10.00
CA ARG A 393 18.99 6.11 10.76
C ARG A 393 20.07 5.11 11.15
N GLY A 394 19.91 4.48 12.29
CA GLY A 394 20.70 3.30 12.68
C GLY A 394 20.31 2.10 11.82
N GLU A 395 21.26 1.25 11.48
CA GLU A 395 21.01 -0.02 10.84
C GLU A 395 20.17 -0.89 11.79
N GLY A 396 19.07 -1.50 11.30
CA GLY A 396 18.14 -2.24 12.15
C GLY A 396 17.24 -1.37 13.06
N GLY A 397 17.06 -0.07 12.73
CA GLY A 397 16.15 0.82 13.48
C GLY A 397 16.75 1.43 14.76
N GLY A 398 18.03 1.20 15.04
CA GLY A 398 18.68 1.73 16.25
C GLY A 398 18.63 3.26 16.34
N GLU A 399 18.47 3.79 17.56
CA GLU A 399 18.56 5.23 17.82
C GLU A 399 19.96 5.76 17.51
N VAL A 400 20.01 6.89 16.80
CA VAL A 400 21.25 7.61 16.48
C VAL A 400 21.08 9.09 16.82
N PRO A 401 22.15 9.80 17.25
CA PRO A 401 22.08 11.22 17.56
C PRO A 401 21.52 12.02 16.38
N GLN A 402 20.62 12.96 16.65
CA GLN A 402 19.92 13.75 15.64
C GLN A 402 20.33 15.22 15.68
N ILE A 403 20.39 15.87 14.49
CA ILE A 403 20.64 17.32 14.41
C ILE A 403 19.50 18.10 15.07
N ALA A 404 18.27 17.62 15.02
CA ALA A 404 17.12 18.23 15.68
C ALA A 404 17.24 18.28 17.22
N GLU A 405 18.08 17.44 17.81
CA GLU A 405 18.33 17.36 19.25
C GLU A 405 19.49 18.27 19.72
N MET A 406 20.19 18.88 18.76
CA MET A 406 21.26 19.83 19.08
C MET A 406 20.67 21.13 19.64
N THR A 407 21.46 21.82 20.46
CA THR A 407 21.04 23.12 20.99
C THR A 407 20.76 24.11 19.85
N PRO A 408 19.58 24.75 19.80
CA PRO A 408 19.30 25.80 18.82
C PRO A 408 20.36 26.91 18.87
N GLY A 409 20.76 27.45 17.73
CA GLY A 409 21.76 28.50 17.62
C GLY A 409 22.57 28.48 16.34
N ASP A 410 23.56 29.34 16.25
CA ASP A 410 24.42 29.48 15.08
C ASP A 410 25.64 28.56 15.19
N TYR A 411 25.91 27.85 14.11
CA TYR A 411 27.05 26.95 13.96
C TYR A 411 27.86 27.31 12.72
N GLU A 412 29.16 27.47 12.87
CA GLU A 412 30.07 27.53 11.73
C GLU A 412 30.16 26.15 11.05
N TYR A 413 30.09 26.09 9.74
CA TYR A 413 30.36 24.86 9.01
C TYR A 413 31.63 24.98 8.16
N VAL A 414 32.27 23.85 7.95
CA VAL A 414 33.54 23.75 7.20
C VAL A 414 33.39 22.72 6.07
N ASP A 415 34.01 23.03 4.93
CA ASP A 415 34.09 22.09 3.80
C ASP A 415 35.04 20.94 4.15
N GLY A 416 34.51 19.73 4.14
CA GLY A 416 35.20 18.46 4.39
C GLY A 416 35.44 17.62 3.13
N GLY A 417 35.25 18.18 1.95
CA GLY A 417 35.45 17.48 0.67
C GLY A 417 34.57 16.25 0.52
N PHE A 418 35.17 15.09 0.34
CA PHE A 418 34.49 13.79 0.29
C PHE A 418 34.56 13.02 1.63
N GLY A 419 35.18 13.59 2.67
CA GLY A 419 35.41 12.92 3.94
C GLY A 419 36.47 11.81 3.85
N THR A 420 37.37 11.87 2.89
CA THR A 420 38.48 10.92 2.73
C THR A 420 39.52 11.13 3.84
N ARG A 421 40.44 10.20 3.98
CA ARG A 421 41.56 10.34 4.95
C ARG A 421 42.44 11.53 4.61
N GLU A 422 42.59 11.87 3.35
CA GLU A 422 43.29 13.04 2.87
C GLU A 422 42.59 14.35 3.25
N ASP A 423 41.26 14.39 3.11
CA ASP A 423 40.43 15.52 3.53
C ASP A 423 40.50 15.72 5.05
N VAL A 424 40.44 14.63 5.82
CA VAL A 424 40.58 14.66 7.27
C VAL A 424 41.97 15.18 7.69
N ALA A 425 43.06 14.78 6.99
CA ALA A 425 44.40 15.28 7.24
C ALA A 425 44.54 16.79 6.93
N ALA A 426 43.88 17.25 5.84
CA ALA A 426 43.82 18.67 5.49
C ALA A 426 43.07 19.49 6.56
N LEU A 427 41.89 18.98 6.98
CA LEU A 427 41.12 19.60 8.05
C LEU A 427 41.90 19.65 9.37
N ARG A 428 42.59 18.58 9.75
CA ARG A 428 43.43 18.53 10.94
C ARG A 428 44.59 19.53 10.90
N SER A 429 45.17 19.73 9.73
CA SER A 429 46.20 20.78 9.53
C SER A 429 45.63 22.19 9.66
N LYS A 430 44.40 22.41 9.15
CA LYS A 430 43.76 23.73 9.17
C LYS A 430 43.18 24.03 10.61
N TYR A 431 42.71 22.99 11.30
CA TYR A 431 42.07 23.07 12.61
C TYR A 431 42.78 22.14 13.61
N PRO A 432 44.00 22.49 14.07
CA PRO A 432 44.81 21.62 14.92
C PRO A 432 44.19 21.35 16.31
N GLN A 433 43.21 22.14 16.74
CA GLN A 433 42.46 21.94 17.98
C GLN A 433 41.22 21.06 17.81
N GLY A 434 40.96 20.55 16.60
CA GLY A 434 39.75 19.81 16.25
C GLY A 434 38.61 20.71 15.72
N LEU A 435 37.43 20.14 15.58
CA LEU A 435 36.25 20.82 15.02
C LEU A 435 35.12 20.94 16.06
N ASP A 436 35.48 20.97 17.34
CA ASP A 436 34.48 21.11 18.41
C ASP A 436 33.60 22.36 18.17
N GLY A 437 32.29 22.18 18.27
CA GLY A 437 31.28 23.21 17.99
C GLY A 437 31.08 23.56 16.53
N LYS A 438 31.77 22.91 15.54
CA LYS A 438 31.61 23.15 14.12
C LYS A 438 30.94 21.98 13.45
N ILE A 439 30.22 22.24 12.34
CA ILE A 439 29.60 21.24 11.48
C ILE A 439 30.49 20.98 10.29
N VAL A 440 30.63 19.73 9.86
CA VAL A 440 31.40 19.38 8.65
C VAL A 440 30.41 19.08 7.52
N LEU A 441 30.58 19.77 6.39
CA LEU A 441 29.80 19.57 5.17
C LEU A 441 30.65 18.76 4.19
N VAL A 442 30.14 17.59 3.75
CA VAL A 442 30.85 16.68 2.82
C VAL A 442 29.97 16.25 1.66
N SER A 443 30.59 15.98 0.52
CA SER A 443 29.91 15.42 -0.66
C SER A 443 29.66 13.92 -0.53
N ARG A 444 28.50 13.45 -0.98
CA ARG A 444 28.26 12.04 -1.31
C ARG A 444 29.24 11.58 -2.42
N GLY A 445 29.58 10.28 -2.43
CA GLY A 445 30.47 9.66 -3.43
C GLY A 445 31.85 9.32 -2.85
N GLN A 446 32.63 8.55 -3.59
CA GLN A 446 33.97 8.02 -3.27
C GLN A 446 34.02 7.03 -2.09
N LEU A 447 33.25 7.25 -1.02
CA LEU A 447 33.20 6.42 0.18
C LEU A 447 31.74 6.12 0.53
N THR A 448 31.52 5.05 1.27
CA THR A 448 30.22 4.79 1.91
C THR A 448 29.90 5.87 2.95
N PHE A 449 28.63 6.01 3.34
CA PHE A 449 28.26 6.97 4.38
C PHE A 449 28.98 6.66 5.70
N GLN A 450 29.05 5.38 6.09
CA GLN A 450 29.71 4.97 7.32
C GLN A 450 31.20 5.33 7.31
N GLU A 451 31.94 5.06 6.23
CA GLU A 451 33.35 5.41 6.14
C GLU A 451 33.60 6.92 6.25
N LYS A 452 32.71 7.77 5.69
CA LYS A 452 32.81 9.23 5.84
C LYS A 452 32.64 9.64 7.30
N ILE A 453 31.62 9.11 7.94
CA ILE A 453 31.31 9.40 9.35
C ILE A 453 32.47 8.97 10.24
N ASP A 454 32.97 7.75 10.10
CA ASP A 454 34.07 7.21 10.90
C ASP A 454 35.35 8.03 10.75
N ASN A 455 35.69 8.44 9.53
CA ASN A 455 36.86 9.27 9.27
C ASN A 455 36.75 10.64 9.98
N LEU A 456 35.58 11.28 9.90
CA LEU A 456 35.35 12.64 10.39
C LEU A 456 35.14 12.72 11.92
N THR A 457 34.56 11.67 12.52
CA THR A 457 34.33 11.62 13.99
C THR A 457 35.60 11.81 14.77
N SER A 458 36.75 11.40 14.22
CA SER A 458 38.06 11.63 14.84
C SER A 458 38.44 13.12 15.04
N LEU A 459 37.76 14.04 14.35
CA LEU A 459 37.93 15.49 14.51
C LEU A 459 36.95 16.12 15.52
N LYS A 460 36.04 15.32 16.07
CA LYS A 460 35.00 15.72 17.04
C LYS A 460 34.13 16.90 16.56
N PRO A 461 33.54 16.84 15.39
CA PRO A 461 32.61 17.87 14.94
C PRO A 461 31.32 17.85 15.78
N ALA A 462 30.58 18.96 15.81
CA ALA A 462 29.25 19.02 16.41
C ALA A 462 28.23 18.20 15.63
N ALA A 463 28.33 18.19 14.31
CA ALA A 463 27.54 17.36 13.40
C ALA A 463 28.21 17.18 12.04
N ILE A 464 27.70 16.25 11.23
CA ILE A 464 28.14 16.01 9.85
C ILE A 464 26.94 16.13 8.92
N LEU A 465 27.04 17.00 7.92
CA LEU A 465 26.09 17.13 6.83
C LEU A 465 26.67 16.50 5.58
N VAL A 466 25.93 15.58 4.97
CA VAL A 466 26.28 14.99 3.67
C VAL A 466 25.34 15.55 2.61
N TYR A 467 25.88 16.23 1.60
CA TYR A 467 25.08 16.68 0.48
C TYR A 467 25.15 15.69 -0.69
N ASN A 468 24.03 15.60 -1.44
CA ASN A 468 23.91 14.68 -2.56
C ASN A 468 24.91 15.03 -3.70
N ASN A 469 25.31 14.03 -4.48
CA ASN A 469 26.09 14.18 -5.70
C ASN A 469 25.24 14.06 -6.98
N VAL A 470 23.94 13.81 -6.84
CA VAL A 470 22.97 13.79 -7.94
C VAL A 470 22.29 15.15 -8.01
N PRO A 471 22.16 15.77 -9.20
CA PRO A 471 21.49 17.05 -9.37
C PRO A 471 20.05 17.03 -8.88
N GLY A 472 19.60 18.16 -8.31
CA GLY A 472 18.23 18.35 -7.84
C GLY A 472 18.09 18.43 -6.33
N ASP A 473 16.85 18.35 -5.85
CA ASP A 473 16.46 18.52 -4.46
C ASP A 473 16.24 17.19 -3.71
N ALA A 474 16.59 16.06 -4.34
CA ALA A 474 16.36 14.74 -3.75
C ALA A 474 17.17 14.52 -2.46
N LEU A 475 16.49 14.09 -1.42
CA LEU A 475 17.06 13.68 -0.13
C LEU A 475 17.13 12.16 -0.08
N SER A 476 18.19 11.63 0.54
CA SER A 476 18.37 10.18 0.75
C SER A 476 18.51 9.87 2.22
N VAL A 477 18.03 8.72 2.64
CA VAL A 477 18.27 8.21 3.99
C VAL A 477 19.68 7.64 4.08
N MET A 478 20.43 8.03 5.11
CA MET A 478 21.71 7.43 5.45
C MET A 478 21.48 6.35 6.50
N SER A 479 21.65 5.08 6.16
CA SER A 479 21.70 3.98 7.13
C SER A 479 23.14 3.82 7.63
N LEU A 480 23.32 3.84 8.96
CA LEU A 480 24.61 3.82 9.61
C LEU A 480 24.66 2.72 10.68
N THR A 481 25.73 1.96 10.71
CA THR A 481 25.95 0.92 11.75
C THR A 481 26.33 1.51 13.10
N THR A 482 27.05 2.63 13.08
CA THR A 482 27.44 3.38 14.27
C THR A 482 27.39 4.87 13.99
N LEU A 483 26.94 5.67 14.98
CA LEU A 483 26.94 7.12 14.89
C LEU A 483 27.21 7.71 16.28
N GLU A 484 28.33 8.42 16.42
CA GLU A 484 28.71 9.08 17.66
C GLU A 484 28.40 10.59 17.68
N VAL A 485 28.19 11.18 16.49
CA VAL A 485 27.85 12.59 16.33
C VAL A 485 26.64 12.71 15.40
N PRO A 486 25.74 13.70 15.58
CA PRO A 486 24.60 13.91 14.70
C PRO A 486 25.00 13.98 13.24
N ALA A 487 24.22 13.32 12.36
CA ALA A 487 24.42 13.42 10.93
C ALA A 487 23.08 13.56 10.19
N ALA A 488 23.10 14.29 9.08
CA ALA A 488 21.96 14.45 8.20
C ALA A 488 22.38 14.60 6.73
N PHE A 489 21.41 14.36 5.85
CA PHE A 489 21.57 14.42 4.41
C PHE A 489 20.81 15.62 3.85
N ILE A 490 21.46 16.39 2.94
CA ILE A 490 20.84 17.52 2.25
C ILE A 490 20.94 17.36 0.74
N SER A 491 20.21 18.16 -0.02
CA SER A 491 20.24 18.15 -1.49
C SER A 491 21.59 18.60 -2.04
N GLN A 492 21.88 18.26 -3.29
CA GLN A 492 23.06 18.78 -3.98
C GLN A 492 23.01 20.29 -4.14
N ALA A 493 21.85 20.82 -4.53
CA ALA A 493 21.66 22.25 -4.74
C ALA A 493 21.90 23.06 -3.46
N ASP A 494 21.46 22.53 -2.31
CA ASP A 494 21.67 23.17 -1.00
C ASP A 494 23.13 23.08 -0.55
N GLY A 495 23.75 21.90 -0.69
CA GLY A 495 25.17 21.75 -0.37
C GLY A 495 26.08 22.68 -1.18
N GLN A 496 25.81 22.80 -2.48
CA GLN A 496 26.54 23.72 -3.34
C GLN A 496 26.27 25.19 -2.99
N ALA A 497 25.02 25.55 -2.64
CA ALA A 497 24.67 26.89 -2.19
C ALA A 497 25.40 27.25 -0.88
N MET A 498 25.49 26.32 0.06
CA MET A 498 26.26 26.49 1.29
C MET A 498 27.76 26.68 1.03
N LEU A 499 28.36 25.88 0.13
CA LEU A 499 29.79 26.03 -0.23
C LEU A 499 30.08 27.35 -0.93
N ALA A 500 29.12 27.88 -1.71
CA ALA A 500 29.26 29.15 -2.43
C ALA A 500 28.93 30.37 -1.54
N ALA A 501 28.32 30.20 -0.40
CA ALA A 501 27.95 31.29 0.50
C ALA A 501 29.19 32.01 1.05
N ALA A 502 29.11 33.33 1.20
CA ALA A 502 30.18 34.10 1.81
C ALA A 502 30.26 33.91 3.34
N ASP A 503 29.12 33.59 3.94
CA ASP A 503 28.97 33.29 5.35
C ASP A 503 28.79 31.79 5.53
N HIS A 504 29.78 31.13 6.13
CA HIS A 504 29.78 29.70 6.38
C HIS A 504 29.16 29.38 7.76
N HIS A 505 27.99 29.95 8.02
CA HIS A 505 27.19 29.66 9.21
C HIS A 505 25.82 29.09 8.85
N LEU A 506 25.33 28.21 9.68
CA LEU A 506 23.94 27.75 9.68
C LEU A 506 23.32 28.02 11.03
N THR A 507 22.03 28.28 11.05
CA THR A 507 21.24 28.48 12.25
C THR A 507 20.27 27.31 12.44
N LEU A 508 20.42 26.59 13.54
CA LEU A 508 19.43 25.63 13.99
C LEU A 508 18.33 26.36 14.75
N VAL A 509 17.11 26.22 14.28
CA VAL A 509 15.90 26.78 14.90
C VAL A 509 15.05 25.61 15.35
N GLU A 510 14.64 25.64 16.62
CA GLU A 510 13.77 24.61 17.21
C GLU A 510 12.47 24.48 16.39
N GLY A 511 12.12 23.26 16.02
CA GLY A 511 10.88 22.96 15.27
C GLY A 511 10.82 23.49 13.84
N LEU A 512 11.92 24.05 13.29
CA LEU A 512 11.91 24.54 11.92
C LEU A 512 11.75 23.40 10.91
N THR A 513 10.67 23.43 10.17
CA THR A 513 10.40 22.50 9.07
C THR A 513 10.15 23.24 7.78
N VAL A 514 10.37 22.57 6.67
CA VAL A 514 9.96 23.02 5.34
C VAL A 514 9.21 21.91 4.65
N ARG A 515 8.22 22.28 3.84
CA ARG A 515 7.56 21.32 2.97
C ARG A 515 8.57 20.84 1.93
N SER A 516 8.72 19.53 1.79
CA SER A 516 9.56 18.96 0.73
C SER A 516 8.98 19.32 -0.65
N ASN A 517 9.81 19.87 -1.53
CA ASN A 517 9.47 20.02 -2.95
C ASN A 517 9.98 18.83 -3.78
N ALA A 518 10.37 17.73 -3.13
CA ALA A 518 10.78 16.54 -3.84
C ALA A 518 9.63 16.05 -4.74
N PRO A 519 9.92 15.57 -5.94
CA PRO A 519 8.91 14.92 -6.77
C PRO A 519 8.35 13.71 -6.02
N TYR A 520 7.09 13.39 -6.29
CA TYR A 520 6.46 12.21 -5.73
C TYR A 520 7.21 10.95 -6.13
N SER A 521 7.42 10.03 -5.21
CA SER A 521 7.99 8.71 -5.47
C SER A 521 7.06 7.63 -4.97
N MET A 522 6.98 6.55 -5.72
CA MET A 522 6.32 5.33 -5.25
C MET A 522 7.08 4.80 -4.04
N SER A 523 6.34 4.33 -3.04
CA SER A 523 6.97 3.70 -1.88
C SER A 523 7.74 2.45 -2.30
N ASP A 524 8.93 2.28 -1.75
CA ASP A 524 9.85 1.19 -2.11
C ASP A 524 9.31 -0.20 -1.71
N PHE A 525 8.43 -0.25 -0.71
CA PHE A 525 7.79 -1.48 -0.26
C PHE A 525 6.56 -1.90 -1.10
N SER A 526 5.94 -0.98 -1.86
CA SER A 526 4.67 -1.26 -2.54
C SER A 526 4.77 -2.43 -3.50
N SER A 527 3.92 -3.45 -3.30
CA SER A 527 3.91 -4.66 -4.13
C SER A 527 3.55 -4.39 -5.58
N TRP A 528 4.20 -5.12 -6.49
CA TRP A 528 3.96 -5.04 -7.93
C TRP A 528 2.93 -6.05 -8.40
N GLY A 529 2.11 -5.68 -9.38
CA GLY A 529 1.38 -6.59 -10.24
C GLY A 529 2.32 -7.24 -11.27
N VAL A 530 1.79 -8.04 -12.09
CA VAL A 530 0.39 -8.34 -12.39
C VAL A 530 -0.24 -9.32 -11.39
N SER A 531 -1.56 -9.60 -11.52
CA SER A 531 -2.17 -10.73 -10.83
C SER A 531 -1.69 -12.07 -11.43
N PRO A 532 -1.85 -13.22 -10.72
CA PRO A 532 -1.40 -14.53 -11.23
C PRO A 532 -2.03 -14.94 -12.58
N ASP A 533 -3.21 -14.44 -12.88
CA ASP A 533 -3.89 -14.60 -14.18
C ASP A 533 -3.45 -13.54 -15.22
N LEU A 534 -2.33 -12.85 -14.97
CA LEU A 534 -1.66 -11.86 -15.83
C LEU A 534 -2.50 -10.61 -16.11
N ARG A 535 -3.45 -10.27 -15.25
CA ARG A 535 -4.21 -9.01 -15.36
C ARG A 535 -3.42 -7.86 -14.77
N LEU A 536 -3.53 -6.70 -15.40
CA LEU A 536 -2.89 -5.49 -14.92
C LEU A 536 -3.49 -5.05 -13.57
N LYS A 537 -2.66 -5.03 -12.56
CA LYS A 537 -2.89 -4.52 -11.21
C LYS A 537 -1.58 -3.90 -10.68
N PRO A 538 -1.61 -3.03 -9.66
CA PRO A 538 -2.78 -2.49 -8.95
C PRO A 538 -3.64 -1.58 -9.83
N GLU A 539 -4.80 -1.12 -9.34
CA GLU A 539 -5.67 -0.18 -10.06
C GLU A 539 -5.20 1.26 -9.95
N VAL A 540 -4.86 1.70 -8.74
CA VAL A 540 -4.51 3.10 -8.44
C VAL A 540 -3.42 3.19 -7.38
N THR A 541 -2.90 4.40 -7.20
CA THR A 541 -1.95 4.76 -6.16
C THR A 541 -2.57 5.80 -5.23
N ALA A 542 -2.31 5.68 -3.93
CA ALA A 542 -2.61 6.70 -2.93
C ALA A 542 -1.43 6.87 -1.97
N PRO A 543 -1.36 7.98 -1.21
CA PRO A 543 -0.32 8.15 -0.19
C PRO A 543 -0.42 7.08 0.90
N GLY A 544 0.66 6.33 1.11
CA GLY A 544 0.75 5.26 2.10
C GLY A 544 2.06 5.23 2.88
N GLY A 545 3.11 5.91 2.39
CA GLY A 545 4.36 6.08 3.13
C GLY A 545 4.30 7.29 4.06
N ASN A 546 4.69 7.12 5.33
CA ASN A 546 4.73 8.17 6.36
C ASN A 546 3.37 8.88 6.57
N ILE A 547 2.35 8.13 6.89
CA ILE A 547 0.99 8.66 7.13
C ILE A 547 0.75 8.82 8.62
N TYR A 548 0.37 10.03 9.03
CA TYR A 548 0.01 10.35 10.41
C TYR A 548 -1.48 10.09 10.65
N SER A 549 -1.80 9.32 11.69
CA SER A 549 -3.20 9.02 12.04
C SER A 549 -3.35 8.64 13.52
N SER A 550 -4.58 8.34 13.94
CA SER A 550 -4.90 7.90 15.29
C SER A 550 -4.29 6.54 15.63
N LEU A 551 -3.85 6.40 16.86
CA LEU A 551 -3.38 5.16 17.48
C LEU A 551 -4.20 4.94 18.76
N PRO A 552 -4.32 3.71 19.28
CA PRO A 552 -5.02 3.49 20.55
C PRO A 552 -4.52 4.35 21.69
N GLU A 553 -5.32 4.44 22.77
CA GLU A 553 -4.99 5.18 24.00
C GLU A 553 -4.82 6.70 23.77
N ASP A 554 -5.74 7.30 22.99
CA ASP A 554 -5.77 8.75 22.69
C ASP A 554 -4.46 9.28 22.08
N SER A 555 -3.69 8.42 21.40
CA SER A 555 -2.42 8.78 20.80
C SER A 555 -2.49 8.90 19.27
N TYR A 556 -1.46 9.48 18.67
CA TYR A 556 -1.32 9.64 17.24
C TYR A 556 0.09 9.29 16.79
N GLY A 557 0.27 8.81 15.58
CA GLY A 557 1.60 8.45 15.08
C GLY A 557 1.65 8.18 13.59
N PHE A 558 2.85 7.90 13.13
CA PHE A 558 3.12 7.59 11.72
C PHE A 558 3.20 6.10 11.49
N MET A 559 2.55 5.64 10.42
CA MET A 559 2.73 4.31 9.87
C MET A 559 2.94 4.39 8.36
N SER A 560 3.56 3.36 7.79
CA SER A 560 3.81 3.25 6.34
C SER A 560 3.37 1.89 5.84
N GLY A 561 2.65 1.85 4.74
CA GLY A 561 2.19 0.62 4.11
C GLY A 561 1.15 0.91 3.03
N THR A 562 0.93 -0.03 2.14
CA THR A 562 -0.26 -0.02 1.27
C THR A 562 -1.54 -0.07 2.09
N SER A 563 -1.45 -0.58 3.34
CA SER A 563 -2.48 -0.51 4.36
C SER A 563 -2.90 0.91 4.75
N MET A 564 -2.01 1.92 4.59
CA MET A 564 -2.32 3.34 4.83
C MET A 564 -2.78 4.04 3.54
N ALA A 565 -2.38 3.53 2.38
CA ALA A 565 -2.86 4.00 1.08
C ALA A 565 -4.33 3.60 0.85
N THR A 566 -4.72 2.40 1.26
CA THR A 566 -6.08 1.88 1.05
C THR A 566 -7.16 2.73 1.72
N PRO A 567 -7.08 3.12 3.00
CA PRO A 567 -8.10 3.96 3.62
C PRO A 567 -8.15 5.39 3.05
N GLN A 568 -7.07 5.90 2.45
CA GLN A 568 -7.14 7.12 1.64
C GLN A 568 -8.09 6.95 0.46
N LEU A 569 -7.96 5.82 -0.27
CA LEU A 569 -8.86 5.49 -1.37
C LEU A 569 -10.28 5.23 -0.87
N THR A 570 -10.45 4.53 0.25
CA THR A 570 -11.75 4.22 0.84
C THR A 570 -12.54 5.50 1.16
N GLY A 571 -11.87 6.47 1.78
CA GLY A 571 -12.46 7.79 1.98
C GLY A 571 -12.76 8.51 0.66
N ALA A 572 -11.86 8.45 -0.32
CA ALA A 572 -12.07 9.02 -1.64
C ALA A 572 -13.25 8.37 -2.38
N SER A 573 -13.35 7.04 -2.33
CA SER A 573 -14.47 6.27 -2.89
C SER A 573 -15.82 6.71 -2.28
N ALA A 574 -15.88 6.89 -0.96
CA ALA A 574 -17.07 7.37 -0.27
C ALA A 574 -17.45 8.82 -0.68
N VAL A 575 -16.47 9.70 -0.80
CA VAL A 575 -16.66 11.10 -1.21
C VAL A 575 -17.13 11.20 -2.66
N VAL A 576 -16.51 10.45 -3.58
CA VAL A 576 -16.92 10.41 -5.00
C VAL A 576 -18.30 9.77 -5.13
N LEU A 577 -18.61 8.71 -4.37
CA LEU A 577 -19.93 8.07 -4.38
C LEU A 577 -21.02 9.02 -3.85
N GLN A 578 -20.73 9.81 -2.81
CA GLN A 578 -21.66 10.86 -2.34
C GLN A 578 -22.04 11.81 -3.48
N ARG A 579 -21.05 12.26 -4.26
CA ARG A 579 -21.29 13.10 -5.45
C ARG A 579 -22.13 12.35 -6.49
N VAL A 580 -21.74 11.14 -6.89
CA VAL A 580 -22.42 10.36 -7.92
C VAL A 580 -23.87 10.02 -7.54
N GLN A 581 -24.15 9.80 -6.27
CA GLN A 581 -25.51 9.53 -5.79
C GLN A 581 -26.39 10.78 -5.73
N SER A 582 -25.82 11.96 -5.50
CA SER A 582 -26.57 13.21 -5.34
C SER A 582 -26.67 14.05 -6.63
N ASP A 583 -25.78 13.85 -7.59
CA ASP A 583 -25.74 14.65 -8.81
C ASP A 583 -26.76 14.11 -9.84
N PRO A 584 -27.66 14.97 -10.36
CA PRO A 584 -28.63 14.60 -11.40
C PRO A 584 -28.03 13.94 -12.65
N LEU A 585 -26.76 14.18 -12.96
CA LEU A 585 -26.07 13.57 -14.09
C LEU A 585 -26.09 12.03 -14.03
N PHE A 586 -26.14 11.44 -12.84
CA PHE A 586 -26.11 9.99 -12.63
C PHE A 586 -27.46 9.42 -12.16
N ALA A 587 -28.53 10.23 -12.20
CA ALA A 587 -29.83 9.84 -11.62
C ALA A 587 -30.45 8.59 -12.29
N SER A 588 -30.13 8.33 -13.57
CA SER A 588 -30.65 7.16 -14.32
C SER A 588 -29.92 5.86 -14.02
N MET A 589 -28.82 5.91 -13.28
CA MET A 589 -27.99 4.74 -12.97
C MET A 589 -28.48 4.06 -11.68
N ASP A 590 -28.53 2.74 -11.69
CA ASP A 590 -28.75 1.95 -10.46
C ASP A 590 -27.51 1.96 -9.53
N ALA A 591 -27.58 1.29 -8.40
CA ALA A 591 -26.52 1.29 -7.41
C ALA A 591 -25.21 0.68 -7.94
N ARG A 592 -25.31 -0.45 -8.69
CA ARG A 592 -24.15 -1.10 -9.30
C ARG A 592 -23.47 -0.20 -10.32
N HIS A 593 -24.20 0.38 -11.25
CA HIS A 593 -23.63 1.27 -12.26
C HIS A 593 -23.03 2.54 -11.63
N LYS A 594 -23.62 3.06 -10.55
CA LYS A 594 -23.03 4.19 -9.80
C LYS A 594 -21.68 3.81 -9.17
N SER A 595 -21.59 2.63 -8.57
CA SER A 595 -20.33 2.10 -8.04
C SER A 595 -19.28 1.91 -9.14
N ASP A 596 -19.67 1.35 -10.30
CA ASP A 596 -18.77 1.18 -11.44
C ASP A 596 -18.25 2.53 -11.96
N VAL A 597 -19.10 3.56 -12.04
CA VAL A 597 -18.68 4.91 -12.44
C VAL A 597 -17.75 5.55 -11.43
N VAL A 598 -17.95 5.36 -10.13
CA VAL A 598 -17.02 5.84 -9.09
C VAL A 598 -15.62 5.28 -9.31
N GLN A 599 -15.51 3.98 -9.48
CA GLN A 599 -14.24 3.29 -9.70
C GLN A 599 -13.58 3.76 -11.00
N ASN A 600 -14.38 3.94 -12.05
CA ASN A 600 -13.92 4.46 -13.33
C ASN A 600 -13.43 5.91 -13.23
N LEU A 601 -14.15 6.77 -12.50
CA LEU A 601 -13.72 8.16 -12.26
C LEU A 601 -12.41 8.20 -11.47
N LEU A 602 -12.27 7.39 -10.41
CA LEU A 602 -11.04 7.34 -9.61
C LEU A 602 -9.83 6.92 -10.45
N MET A 603 -9.98 5.90 -11.32
CA MET A 603 -8.91 5.49 -12.24
C MET A 603 -8.73 6.47 -13.41
N GLY A 604 -9.82 6.87 -14.06
CA GLY A 604 -9.80 7.69 -15.28
C GLY A 604 -9.34 9.12 -15.06
N THR A 605 -9.37 9.64 -13.84
CA THR A 605 -8.86 10.97 -13.47
C THR A 605 -7.58 10.92 -12.65
N ALA A 606 -7.03 9.73 -12.40
CA ALA A 606 -5.76 9.57 -11.71
C ALA A 606 -4.62 10.22 -12.51
N ALA A 607 -3.61 10.70 -11.82
CA ALA A 607 -2.43 11.32 -12.41
C ALA A 607 -1.27 10.32 -12.40
N PRO A 608 -0.79 9.86 -13.57
CA PRO A 608 0.38 8.99 -13.62
C PRO A 608 1.59 9.63 -12.94
N VAL A 609 2.25 8.89 -12.06
CA VAL A 609 3.43 9.35 -11.32
C VAL A 609 4.66 9.24 -12.21
N VAL A 610 5.35 10.36 -12.39
CA VAL A 610 6.62 10.40 -13.14
C VAL A 610 7.70 9.82 -12.25
N ASP A 611 8.54 8.96 -12.82
CA ASP A 611 9.71 8.43 -12.12
C ASP A 611 10.76 9.53 -11.94
N PRO A 612 11.03 9.99 -10.71
CA PRO A 612 11.93 11.12 -10.47
C PRO A 612 13.41 10.81 -10.74
N LEU A 613 13.75 9.52 -10.84
CA LEU A 613 15.12 9.09 -11.13
C LEU A 613 15.39 8.95 -12.62
N GLN A 614 14.38 9.18 -13.48
CA GLN A 614 14.51 9.14 -14.93
C GLN A 614 14.46 10.55 -15.54
N ASP A 615 15.51 10.95 -16.20
CA ASP A 615 15.60 12.26 -16.91
C ASP A 615 14.67 12.37 -18.13
N THR A 616 14.00 11.28 -18.49
CA THR A 616 13.18 11.18 -19.71
C THR A 616 11.73 11.60 -19.49
N GLY A 617 11.29 11.82 -18.25
CA GLY A 617 9.89 12.05 -17.89
C GLY A 617 9.03 10.79 -18.08
N ALA A 618 9.64 9.62 -18.07
CA ALA A 618 8.91 8.35 -18.07
C ALA A 618 8.13 8.19 -16.76
N TYR A 619 6.94 7.59 -16.86
CA TYR A 619 6.17 7.22 -15.68
C TYR A 619 6.73 5.95 -15.05
N TYR A 620 6.50 5.73 -13.74
CA TYR A 620 6.66 4.40 -13.16
C TYR A 620 5.86 3.37 -13.96
N SER A 621 6.28 2.11 -13.89
CA SER A 621 5.54 1.02 -14.54
C SER A 621 4.08 0.97 -14.05
N PRO A 622 3.10 0.78 -14.96
CA PRO A 622 1.71 0.53 -14.56
C PRO A 622 1.55 -0.68 -13.61
N ARG A 623 2.47 -1.64 -13.65
CA ARG A 623 2.52 -2.76 -12.70
C ARG A 623 2.81 -2.31 -11.26
N LYS A 624 3.43 -1.15 -11.08
CA LYS A 624 3.72 -0.58 -9.76
C LYS A 624 2.67 0.44 -9.33
N GLN A 625 2.21 1.31 -10.23
CA GLN A 625 1.36 2.44 -9.88
C GLN A 625 -0.11 2.34 -10.33
N GLY A 626 -0.46 1.36 -11.17
CA GLY A 626 -1.78 1.33 -11.82
C GLY A 626 -2.01 2.53 -12.74
N ALA A 627 -3.18 3.14 -12.65
CA ALA A 627 -3.53 4.37 -13.37
C ALA A 627 -2.79 5.61 -12.84
N GLY A 628 -2.15 5.51 -11.68
CA GLY A 628 -1.43 6.60 -11.02
C GLY A 628 -2.11 7.09 -9.75
N LEU A 629 -1.66 8.25 -9.27
CA LEU A 629 -2.13 8.89 -8.05
C LEU A 629 -3.58 9.36 -8.19
N VAL A 630 -4.43 8.93 -7.26
CA VAL A 630 -5.85 9.36 -7.18
C VAL A 630 -5.95 10.87 -7.05
N ASN A 631 -6.84 11.48 -7.84
CA ASN A 631 -7.18 12.89 -7.78
C ASN A 631 -8.66 13.06 -7.42
N VAL A 632 -8.95 13.26 -6.15
CA VAL A 632 -10.34 13.30 -5.62
C VAL A 632 -11.11 14.48 -6.18
N LEU A 633 -10.47 15.64 -6.34
CA LEU A 633 -11.10 16.82 -6.95
C LEU A 633 -11.52 16.54 -8.40
N ALA A 634 -10.63 15.97 -9.19
CA ALA A 634 -10.94 15.63 -10.58
C ALA A 634 -12.06 14.58 -10.66
N ALA A 635 -12.03 13.54 -9.82
CA ALA A 635 -13.07 12.51 -9.76
C ALA A 635 -14.44 13.08 -9.32
N THR A 636 -14.46 14.07 -8.42
CA THR A 636 -15.71 14.70 -7.95
C THR A 636 -16.22 15.79 -8.87
N THR A 637 -15.45 16.28 -9.82
CA THR A 637 -15.87 17.38 -10.71
C THR A 637 -16.06 16.94 -12.16
N SER A 638 -15.45 15.81 -12.59
CA SER A 638 -15.60 15.33 -13.96
C SER A 638 -17.02 14.89 -14.27
N SER A 639 -17.52 15.33 -15.42
CA SER A 639 -18.75 14.81 -16.06
C SER A 639 -18.43 13.78 -17.15
N VAL A 640 -17.15 13.45 -17.34
CA VAL A 640 -16.67 12.53 -18.36
C VAL A 640 -15.94 11.38 -17.70
N TYR A 641 -16.21 10.16 -18.15
CA TYR A 641 -15.46 8.98 -17.73
C TYR A 641 -15.12 8.09 -18.95
N PRO A 642 -13.94 7.45 -18.96
CA PRO A 642 -13.55 6.55 -20.03
C PRO A 642 -14.05 5.13 -19.80
N THR A 643 -14.34 4.40 -20.89
CA THR A 643 -14.44 2.93 -20.89
C THR A 643 -13.56 2.36 -21.99
N VAL A 644 -13.07 1.15 -21.81
CA VAL A 644 -12.22 0.44 -22.77
C VAL A 644 -12.98 -0.77 -23.31
N ALA A 645 -13.06 -0.88 -24.63
CA ALA A 645 -13.73 -2.01 -25.27
C ALA A 645 -12.96 -3.32 -24.97
N GLY A 646 -13.68 -4.34 -24.51
CA GLY A 646 -13.07 -5.62 -24.17
C GLY A 646 -12.37 -5.65 -22.79
N ALA A 647 -12.54 -4.61 -21.97
CA ALA A 647 -12.13 -4.67 -20.58
C ALA A 647 -12.80 -5.85 -19.86
N ALA A 648 -12.03 -6.61 -19.08
CA ALA A 648 -12.56 -7.72 -18.30
C ALA A 648 -13.54 -7.22 -17.22
N GLU A 649 -13.26 -6.04 -16.66
CA GLU A 649 -14.10 -5.35 -15.71
C GLU A 649 -14.60 -4.02 -16.29
N PRO A 650 -15.92 -3.87 -16.57
CA PRO A 650 -16.45 -2.63 -17.13
C PRO A 650 -16.20 -1.38 -16.29
N SER A 651 -16.05 -1.54 -14.98
CA SER A 651 -15.73 -0.47 -14.03
C SER A 651 -14.27 0.01 -14.13
N ARG A 652 -13.42 -0.69 -14.91
CA ARG A 652 -11.98 -0.39 -15.02
C ARG A 652 -11.66 0.13 -16.43
N PRO A 653 -11.13 1.36 -16.59
CA PRO A 653 -10.70 1.87 -17.90
C PRO A 653 -9.31 1.33 -18.26
N LYS A 654 -9.18 0.02 -18.32
CA LYS A 654 -7.95 -0.70 -18.69
C LYS A 654 -8.25 -1.90 -19.58
N ALA A 655 -7.28 -2.34 -20.36
CA ALA A 655 -7.35 -3.55 -21.16
C ALA A 655 -6.04 -4.34 -21.08
N ASP A 656 -6.18 -5.66 -20.96
CA ASP A 656 -5.07 -6.59 -21.06
C ASP A 656 -5.03 -7.10 -22.50
N LEU A 657 -4.02 -6.67 -23.27
CA LEU A 657 -3.96 -6.87 -24.72
C LEU A 657 -3.24 -8.18 -25.12
N GLY A 658 -2.67 -8.89 -24.13
CA GLY A 658 -1.93 -10.12 -24.34
C GLY A 658 -0.67 -9.94 -25.20
N ASP A 659 -0.09 -11.06 -25.62
CA ASP A 659 1.09 -11.10 -26.48
C ASP A 659 0.76 -10.73 -27.92
N GLY A 660 1.65 -9.95 -28.56
CA GLY A 660 1.48 -9.56 -29.95
C GLY A 660 2.81 -9.25 -30.63
N THR A 661 2.98 -9.71 -31.86
CA THR A 661 4.18 -9.42 -32.68
C THR A 661 3.95 -8.39 -33.76
N THR A 662 2.69 -8.01 -34.02
CA THR A 662 2.30 -7.10 -35.12
C THR A 662 1.70 -5.79 -34.65
N GLY A 663 1.59 -5.60 -33.32
CA GLY A 663 0.95 -4.46 -32.68
C GLY A 663 -0.38 -4.79 -32.02
N TRP A 664 -0.89 -3.82 -31.28
CA TRP A 664 -2.13 -3.92 -30.53
C TRP A 664 -3.07 -2.79 -30.93
N HIS A 665 -4.36 -3.05 -30.81
CA HIS A 665 -5.42 -2.08 -31.03
C HIS A 665 -6.47 -2.21 -29.94
N PHE A 666 -6.94 -1.09 -29.41
CA PHE A 666 -8.06 -1.05 -28.48
C PHE A 666 -8.82 0.27 -28.64
N ASP A 667 -10.10 0.24 -28.32
CA ASP A 667 -10.99 1.39 -28.40
C ASP A 667 -11.28 1.95 -27.01
N VAL A 668 -11.12 3.26 -26.87
CA VAL A 668 -11.50 4.02 -25.66
C VAL A 668 -12.71 4.88 -25.99
N THR A 669 -13.78 4.71 -25.23
CA THR A 669 -14.98 5.55 -25.32
C THR A 669 -15.00 6.54 -24.17
N LEU A 670 -15.12 7.84 -24.47
CA LEU A 670 -15.33 8.89 -23.47
C LEU A 670 -16.84 9.16 -23.37
N HIS A 671 -17.42 8.85 -22.22
CA HIS A 671 -18.83 9.12 -21.93
C HIS A 671 -18.96 10.51 -21.32
N ASN A 672 -19.45 11.47 -22.08
CA ASN A 672 -19.74 12.80 -21.60
C ASN A 672 -21.19 12.91 -21.15
N LEU A 673 -21.43 12.96 -19.86
CA LEU A 673 -22.76 13.16 -19.26
C LEU A 673 -23.14 14.64 -19.15
N GLY A 674 -22.17 15.55 -19.34
CA GLY A 674 -22.39 16.98 -19.28
C GLY A 674 -23.09 17.53 -20.53
N ALA A 675 -23.77 18.67 -20.40
CA ALA A 675 -24.44 19.34 -21.50
C ALA A 675 -23.49 20.06 -22.49
N ALA A 676 -22.25 20.34 -22.07
CA ALA A 676 -21.24 21.00 -22.87
C ALA A 676 -20.27 20.01 -23.49
N PRO A 677 -19.80 20.24 -24.74
CA PRO A 677 -18.73 19.44 -25.32
C PRO A 677 -17.45 19.48 -24.46
N ALA A 678 -16.79 18.33 -24.31
CA ALA A 678 -15.50 18.21 -23.69
C ALA A 678 -14.42 17.97 -24.75
N THR A 679 -13.28 18.65 -24.61
CA THR A 679 -12.13 18.52 -25.52
C THR A 679 -10.94 17.97 -24.74
N TYR A 680 -10.26 16.97 -25.29
CA TYR A 680 -9.10 16.32 -24.71
C TYR A 680 -7.93 16.36 -25.68
N GLU A 681 -6.74 16.60 -25.15
CA GLU A 681 -5.48 16.36 -25.85
C GLU A 681 -5.04 14.92 -25.53
N LEU A 682 -4.74 14.15 -26.59
CA LEU A 682 -4.33 12.76 -26.41
C LEU A 682 -2.79 12.68 -26.34
N SER A 683 -2.31 12.04 -25.31
CA SER A 683 -0.91 11.66 -25.15
C SER A 683 -0.81 10.21 -24.66
N SER A 684 0.34 9.59 -24.85
CA SER A 684 0.61 8.22 -24.41
C SER A 684 2.09 8.04 -24.11
N GLN A 685 2.41 7.02 -23.36
CA GLN A 685 3.74 6.44 -23.25
C GLN A 685 3.69 4.95 -23.54
N ALA A 686 4.73 4.42 -24.16
CA ALA A 686 4.91 2.99 -24.38
C ALA A 686 6.03 2.53 -23.46
N LEU A 687 5.66 2.05 -22.29
CA LEU A 687 6.60 1.79 -21.20
C LEU A 687 7.07 0.33 -21.19
N SER A 688 8.35 0.14 -20.88
CA SER A 688 8.93 -1.14 -20.50
C SER A 688 9.87 -0.90 -19.33
N GLU A 689 9.89 -1.80 -18.37
CA GLU A 689 10.83 -1.74 -17.25
C GLU A 689 12.28 -1.80 -17.74
N ILE A 690 13.16 -1.09 -17.04
CA ILE A 690 14.59 -1.10 -17.32
C ILE A 690 15.21 -2.31 -16.65
N VAL A 691 16.05 -3.05 -17.41
CA VAL A 691 16.85 -4.16 -16.88
C VAL A 691 18.25 -3.65 -16.59
N ASP A 692 18.69 -3.77 -15.34
CA ASP A 692 20.04 -3.49 -14.89
C ASP A 692 20.67 -4.70 -14.22
N GLY A 693 21.90 -5.05 -14.61
CA GLY A 693 22.58 -6.23 -14.09
C GLY A 693 21.86 -7.58 -14.28
N GLY A 694 20.88 -7.63 -15.21
CA GLY A 694 20.05 -8.81 -15.46
C GLY A 694 18.76 -8.86 -14.63
N PHE A 695 18.44 -7.80 -13.88
CA PHE A 695 17.24 -7.71 -13.05
C PHE A 695 16.34 -6.58 -13.54
N PHE A 696 15.02 -6.78 -13.48
CA PHE A 696 14.05 -5.71 -13.71
C PHE A 696 14.12 -4.71 -12.56
N THR A 697 14.13 -3.43 -12.90
CA THR A 697 14.11 -2.32 -11.94
C THR A 697 12.72 -1.70 -11.88
N GLU A 698 12.45 -0.90 -10.86
CA GLU A 698 11.22 -0.11 -10.76
C GLU A 698 11.11 1.02 -11.81
N HIS A 699 12.19 1.28 -12.54
CA HIS A 699 12.29 2.33 -13.51
C HIS A 699 11.80 1.87 -14.89
N SER A 700 11.19 2.76 -15.62
CA SER A 700 10.65 2.50 -16.96
C SER A 700 11.32 3.35 -18.02
N SER A 701 11.35 2.83 -19.24
CA SER A 701 11.72 3.58 -20.46
C SER A 701 10.53 3.74 -21.37
N ASP A 702 10.38 4.94 -21.94
CA ASP A 702 9.39 5.18 -22.99
C ASP A 702 10.00 4.82 -24.37
N TRP A 703 9.37 3.88 -25.04
CA TRP A 703 9.80 3.34 -26.33
C TRP A 703 9.19 4.02 -27.54
N ARG A 704 8.38 5.07 -27.36
CA ARG A 704 7.87 5.86 -28.49
C ARG A 704 9.02 6.47 -29.28
N GLY A 705 9.00 6.28 -30.60
CA GLY A 705 10.08 6.69 -31.49
C GLY A 705 11.37 5.87 -31.38
N ARG A 706 11.36 4.78 -30.58
CA ARG A 706 12.47 3.84 -30.42
C ARG A 706 12.11 2.43 -30.84
N GLY A 707 11.19 2.28 -31.79
CA GLY A 707 10.67 0.98 -32.26
C GLY A 707 9.20 0.78 -31.98
N VAL A 708 8.57 1.62 -31.15
CA VAL A 708 7.12 1.65 -30.94
C VAL A 708 6.55 2.93 -31.52
N GLU A 709 5.55 2.81 -32.39
CA GLU A 709 4.75 3.91 -32.92
C GLU A 709 3.33 3.82 -32.35
N VAL A 710 2.85 4.93 -31.80
CA VAL A 710 1.48 5.03 -31.29
C VAL A 710 0.70 5.97 -32.19
N THR A 711 -0.40 5.51 -32.71
CA THR A 711 -1.30 6.29 -33.56
C THR A 711 -2.67 6.38 -32.94
N TYR A 712 -3.33 7.51 -33.10
CA TYR A 712 -4.68 7.75 -32.64
C TYR A 712 -5.60 7.93 -33.84
N SER A 713 -6.74 7.28 -33.80
CA SER A 713 -7.82 7.51 -34.75
C SER A 713 -9.12 7.62 -33.97
N GLY A 714 -10.02 8.48 -34.38
CA GLY A 714 -11.31 8.61 -33.71
C GLY A 714 -12.24 9.55 -34.45
N ALA A 715 -13.52 9.37 -34.20
CA ALA A 715 -14.56 10.30 -34.62
C ALA A 715 -15.12 10.99 -33.39
N ALA A 716 -15.23 12.32 -33.40
CA ALA A 716 -16.10 13.01 -32.48
C ALA A 716 -17.55 12.64 -32.87
N SER A 717 -18.24 11.85 -32.05
CA SER A 717 -19.70 11.77 -32.14
C SER A 717 -20.28 12.93 -31.37
N ALA A 718 -21.17 13.68 -32.04
CA ALA A 718 -21.95 14.74 -31.39
C ALA A 718 -22.95 14.15 -30.40
#